data_cdbf438dfedeeccfa736d37475e28c0b
#
_entry.id   cdbf438dfedeeccfa736d37475e28c0b
#
_cell.length_a   1.000
_cell.length_b   1.000
_cell.length_c   1.000
_cell.angle_alpha   90.00
_cell.angle_beta   90.00
_cell.angle_gamma   90.00
#
_symmetry.space_group_name_H-M   'P 1'
#
loop_
_entity.id
_entity.type
_entity.pdbx_description
1 polymer ?
#
loop_
_entity_poly.entity_id
_entity_poly.type
_entity_poly.pdbx_seq_one_letter_code
_entity_poly.pdbx_strand_id
1 'polypeptide(L)'
;MKNLVTSAINVSLKYKELFLLLLINIIVFQNYWKGIAIPPWDFIGGGMVEQYGFYEYGSFFNPPSWFPNVWFGIPEYQMLQDGGWFLPTLVVAEFLNWYPENAARLQAVLILIGSVGFYGLSKYFVSNRTFALLGAVIYSFNPAFFSNAQHYGVVRSAVLIPWLLFIMTPRLIIEKWWAIPAGSLIFFQLITGSYPGNLVSSIYTCAIFFFYYIFFENRRKIYAIRVLIIFLSGLMMGLVRYLPTLLDLGSYPQNISNSSDLGYWNFSTFIYPFVSDNLIGDPSMRSIYLGPLFLCLIPISLFVMARNRTIIFWVALVFFSLIMMVSSDVTDLFRSILPFTDISRFGMTDWRTTFYISIIFITLLTFQKINELSFITLIISELIFLIILLFIWIIGTNLNYSESAISYTFKVLVSTNISIILYIVASILLKNERALSIVLFLVIVLQIVFYIDYYNKNKLTWESKEIDQNIYGQSFRSIPRVIEYPLTYRPARILLTPPPFDEWQYRTDYRYNKFWLTGEFGALGYHNVKDNVAYRSLEARLQKNSDPVINYLLTQGLIITMTDDADVEALINNCLVNNFNCQTVEDAEIQQIEFNRETELYSIKSNRDFIMLQNEMYSPVWSARLCENEECVSISSYPILDSLRAWKIPKGNFEFKSEAKTLYNFERWFIFWVGSALSLISTLILNKKLSRNS
;
A
#
# COMPACT_ATOMS: atom_id res chain seq x y z
N MET A 1 12.38 8.84 43.96
CA MET A 1 11.30 9.48 43.23
C MET A 1 11.70 10.84 42.63
N LYS A 2 12.26 11.80 43.41
CA LYS A 2 12.71 13.12 42.90
C LYS A 2 13.69 13.04 41.72
N ASN A 3 14.70 12.17 41.76
CA ASN A 3 15.68 11.96 40.70
C ASN A 3 15.09 11.35 39.44
N LEU A 4 14.12 10.46 39.57
CA LEU A 4 13.39 9.88 38.43
C LEU A 4 12.52 10.92 37.70
N VAL A 5 11.82 11.76 38.50
CA VAL A 5 10.99 12.86 37.96
C VAL A 5 11.86 13.89 37.25
N THR A 6 13.01 14.29 37.85
CA THR A 6 13.94 15.24 37.25
C THR A 6 14.58 14.65 35.98
N SER A 7 14.94 13.39 35.98
CA SER A 7 15.44 12.69 34.76
C SER A 7 14.39 12.62 33.67
N ALA A 8 13.15 12.30 34.00
CA ALA A 8 12.03 12.26 33.05
C ALA A 8 11.73 13.66 32.47
N ILE A 9 11.76 14.71 33.28
CA ILE A 9 11.60 16.10 32.82
C ILE A 9 12.74 16.49 31.88
N ASN A 10 13.99 16.17 32.21
CA ASN A 10 15.13 16.48 31.35
C ASN A 10 15.08 15.71 30.02
N VAL A 11 14.64 14.46 30.02
CA VAL A 11 14.42 13.67 28.80
C VAL A 11 13.29 14.29 27.97
N SER A 12 12.16 14.67 28.60
CA SER A 12 11.03 15.27 27.89
C SER A 12 11.39 16.62 27.26
N LEU A 13 12.18 17.44 27.95
CA LEU A 13 12.68 18.72 27.42
C LEU A 13 13.65 18.53 26.23
N LYS A 14 14.41 17.46 26.24
CA LYS A 14 15.33 17.11 25.12
C LYS A 14 14.59 16.66 23.89
N TYR A 15 13.45 16.00 24.04
CA TYR A 15 12.64 15.40 22.97
C TYR A 15 11.24 16.02 22.86
N LYS A 16 11.07 17.26 23.30
CA LYS A 16 9.78 17.97 23.34
C LYS A 16 9.04 18.00 22.00
N GLU A 17 9.76 18.08 20.89
CA GLU A 17 9.18 18.08 19.55
C GLU A 17 8.55 16.73 19.21
N LEU A 18 9.22 15.63 19.58
CA LEU A 18 8.70 14.27 19.36
C LEU A 18 7.50 13.99 20.26
N PHE A 19 7.54 14.49 21.51
CA PHE A 19 6.39 14.40 22.42
C PHE A 19 5.19 15.18 21.90
N LEU A 20 5.41 16.35 21.31
CA LEU A 20 4.34 17.14 20.71
C LEU A 20 3.75 16.44 19.48
N LEU A 21 4.56 15.83 18.63
CA LEU A 21 4.07 15.01 17.51
C LEU A 21 3.22 13.83 17.98
N LEU A 22 3.64 13.14 19.05
CA LEU A 22 2.86 12.08 19.67
C LEU A 22 1.50 12.60 20.18
N LEU A 23 1.51 13.73 20.89
CA LEU A 23 0.29 14.33 21.43
C LEU A 23 -0.68 14.73 20.31
N ILE A 24 -0.18 15.36 19.25
CA ILE A 24 -0.98 15.73 18.07
C ILE A 24 -1.57 14.45 17.43
N ASN A 25 -0.76 13.41 17.26
CA ASN A 25 -1.23 12.15 16.69
C ASN A 25 -2.34 11.51 17.56
N ILE A 26 -2.17 11.47 18.89
CA ILE A 26 -3.19 10.94 19.79
C ILE A 26 -4.48 11.75 19.70
N ILE A 27 -4.40 13.08 19.66
CA ILE A 27 -5.58 13.96 19.56
C ILE A 27 -6.30 13.78 18.22
N VAL A 28 -5.55 13.81 17.12
CA VAL A 28 -6.12 13.74 15.77
C VAL A 28 -6.71 12.36 15.47
N PHE A 29 -5.97 11.31 15.80
CA PHE A 29 -6.33 9.92 15.53
C PHE A 29 -6.93 9.20 16.74
N GLN A 30 -7.50 9.93 17.71
CA GLN A 30 -8.02 9.35 18.95
C GLN A 30 -9.04 8.21 18.71
N ASN A 31 -9.83 8.30 17.66
CA ASN A 31 -10.82 7.27 17.34
C ASN A 31 -10.18 5.97 16.84
N TYR A 32 -9.05 6.06 16.14
CA TYR A 32 -8.23 4.88 15.81
C TYR A 32 -7.59 4.29 17.07
N TRP A 33 -7.01 5.14 17.93
CA TRP A 33 -6.42 4.68 19.19
C TRP A 33 -7.42 3.97 20.09
N LYS A 34 -8.65 4.47 20.16
CA LYS A 34 -9.75 3.84 20.91
C LYS A 34 -10.35 2.62 20.20
N GLY A 35 -10.07 2.39 18.93
CA GLY A 35 -10.68 1.35 18.12
C GLY A 35 -12.16 1.60 17.81
N ILE A 36 -12.60 2.87 17.84
CA ILE A 36 -13.98 3.26 17.55
C ILE A 36 -14.17 3.48 16.03
N ALA A 37 -13.16 4.02 15.36
CA ALA A 37 -13.17 4.24 13.94
C ALA A 37 -12.11 3.40 13.24
N ILE A 38 -12.41 2.97 12.03
CA ILE A 38 -11.52 2.27 11.13
C ILE A 38 -11.61 2.88 9.74
N PRO A 39 -10.57 2.77 8.91
CA PRO A 39 -10.69 3.15 7.51
C PRO A 39 -11.74 2.30 6.80
N PRO A 40 -12.50 2.87 5.84
CA PRO A 40 -13.59 2.18 5.17
C PRO A 40 -13.12 1.32 3.98
N TRP A 41 -14.07 0.75 3.25
CA TRP A 41 -13.93 0.09 1.95
C TRP A 41 -12.77 -0.90 1.85
N ASP A 42 -11.79 -0.64 0.99
CA ASP A 42 -10.66 -1.54 0.70
C ASP A 42 -9.81 -1.89 1.92
N PHE A 43 -9.93 -1.13 3.01
CA PHE A 43 -9.28 -1.50 4.25
C PHE A 43 -9.82 -2.82 4.80
N ILE A 44 -11.14 -2.98 4.81
CA ILE A 44 -11.82 -4.18 5.30
C ILE A 44 -12.04 -5.16 4.17
N GLY A 45 -12.37 -4.64 2.99
CA GLY A 45 -12.65 -5.43 1.81
C GLY A 45 -11.43 -6.17 1.24
N GLY A 46 -10.25 -5.63 1.40
CA GLY A 46 -9.01 -6.15 0.85
C GLY A 46 -7.92 -6.31 1.90
N GLY A 47 -7.21 -5.23 2.13
CA GLY A 47 -5.94 -5.27 2.83
C GLY A 47 -5.94 -5.90 4.22
N MET A 48 -6.99 -5.70 5.03
CA MET A 48 -7.04 -6.24 6.39
C MET A 48 -7.35 -7.74 6.41
N VAL A 49 -8.35 -8.18 5.64
CA VAL A 49 -8.75 -9.60 5.63
C VAL A 49 -7.74 -10.49 4.91
N GLU A 50 -7.07 -9.98 3.88
CA GLU A 50 -5.97 -10.70 3.22
C GLU A 50 -4.81 -10.94 4.18
N GLN A 51 -4.44 -9.94 4.97
CA GLN A 51 -3.43 -10.08 5.99
C GLN A 51 -3.88 -10.99 7.13
N TYR A 52 -5.16 -10.97 7.49
CA TYR A 52 -5.73 -11.94 8.42
C TYR A 52 -5.54 -13.36 7.90
N GLY A 53 -5.89 -13.62 6.63
CA GLY A 53 -5.66 -14.92 5.99
C GLY A 53 -4.19 -15.33 5.99
N PHE A 54 -3.28 -14.42 5.71
CA PHE A 54 -1.85 -14.70 5.72
C PHE A 54 -1.37 -15.20 7.09
N TYR A 55 -1.75 -14.55 8.18
CA TYR A 55 -1.32 -14.93 9.53
C TYR A 55 -2.13 -16.07 10.14
N GLU A 56 -3.37 -16.23 9.71
CA GLU A 56 -4.22 -17.35 10.15
C GLU A 56 -3.76 -18.69 9.53
N TYR A 57 -3.28 -18.65 8.28
CA TYR A 57 -2.94 -19.84 7.51
C TYR A 57 -1.45 -20.16 7.48
N GLY A 58 -0.62 -19.21 7.87
CA GLY A 58 0.82 -19.35 7.90
C GLY A 58 1.48 -18.39 8.87
N SER A 59 2.73 -18.07 8.59
CA SER A 59 3.51 -17.10 9.34
C SER A 59 4.53 -16.42 8.42
N PHE A 60 5.21 -15.39 8.92
CA PHE A 60 6.25 -14.70 8.16
C PHE A 60 7.35 -15.65 7.62
N PHE A 61 7.83 -16.58 8.43
CA PHE A 61 8.88 -17.54 8.03
C PHE A 61 8.36 -18.80 7.35
N ASN A 62 7.07 -19.06 7.44
CA ASN A 62 6.38 -20.14 6.77
C ASN A 62 5.08 -19.61 6.16
N PRO A 63 5.16 -18.79 5.09
CA PRO A 63 4.00 -18.23 4.46
C PRO A 63 3.11 -19.32 3.88
N PRO A 64 1.78 -19.12 3.87
CA PRO A 64 0.87 -20.09 3.26
C PRO A 64 1.17 -20.24 1.77
N SER A 65 1.12 -21.45 1.25
CA SER A 65 1.36 -21.72 -0.17
C SER A 65 0.13 -21.46 -1.01
N TRP A 66 -1.06 -21.64 -0.40
CA TRP A 66 -2.35 -21.62 -1.07
C TRP A 66 -3.46 -21.08 -0.19
N PHE A 67 -4.35 -20.27 -0.78
CA PHE A 67 -5.57 -19.78 -0.17
C PHE A 67 -6.78 -20.38 -0.89
N PRO A 68 -7.39 -21.45 -0.39
CA PRO A 68 -8.49 -22.12 -1.08
C PRO A 68 -9.83 -21.36 -1.03
N ASN A 69 -9.96 -20.41 -0.11
CA ASN A 69 -11.22 -19.78 0.26
C ASN A 69 -11.75 -18.75 -0.75
N VAL A 70 -10.92 -18.23 -1.65
CA VAL A 70 -11.25 -17.18 -2.60
C VAL A 70 -10.81 -17.55 -4.01
N TRP A 71 -11.55 -17.09 -5.04
CA TRP A 71 -11.23 -17.24 -6.47
C TRP A 71 -10.85 -18.66 -6.92
N PHE A 72 -11.53 -19.67 -6.43
CA PHE A 72 -11.17 -21.07 -6.73
C PHE A 72 -9.79 -21.51 -6.20
N GLY A 73 -9.31 -20.78 -5.22
CA GLY A 73 -7.96 -20.92 -4.70
C GLY A 73 -6.96 -20.03 -5.43
N ILE A 74 -6.03 -19.47 -4.69
CA ILE A 74 -4.98 -18.60 -5.18
C ILE A 74 -3.67 -18.86 -4.45
N PRO A 75 -2.52 -18.93 -5.14
CA PRO A 75 -1.24 -19.01 -4.49
C PRO A 75 -0.85 -17.68 -3.84
N GLU A 76 -0.15 -17.74 -2.70
CA GLU A 76 0.27 -16.57 -1.93
C GLU A 76 1.03 -15.54 -2.78
N TYR A 77 1.92 -16.00 -3.65
CA TYR A 77 2.77 -15.09 -4.43
C TYR A 77 2.00 -14.22 -5.44
N GLN A 78 0.77 -14.59 -5.79
CA GLN A 78 -0.09 -13.79 -6.65
C GLN A 78 -0.82 -12.67 -5.89
N MET A 79 -0.80 -12.69 -4.56
CA MET A 79 -1.42 -11.65 -3.72
C MET A 79 -0.49 -10.46 -3.56
N LEU A 80 -0.37 -9.64 -4.60
CA LEU A 80 0.61 -8.55 -4.65
C LEU A 80 0.34 -7.38 -3.69
N GLN A 81 -0.85 -7.29 -3.09
CA GLN A 81 -1.24 -6.18 -2.21
C GLN A 81 -1.39 -6.57 -0.74
N ASP A 82 -1.21 -7.84 -0.40
CA ASP A 82 -1.54 -8.35 0.93
C ASP A 82 -0.76 -7.69 2.08
N GLY A 83 0.46 -7.28 1.86
CA GLY A 83 1.28 -6.68 2.91
C GLY A 83 1.54 -7.59 4.12
N GLY A 84 1.31 -8.89 4.03
CA GLY A 84 1.64 -9.87 5.07
C GLY A 84 3.14 -9.90 5.40
N TRP A 85 3.96 -9.54 4.44
CA TRP A 85 5.41 -9.39 4.59
C TRP A 85 5.86 -8.09 5.29
N PHE A 86 4.93 -7.25 5.74
CA PHE A 86 5.23 -6.01 6.41
C PHE A 86 5.43 -6.23 7.92
N LEU A 87 6.66 -6.09 8.42
CA LEU A 87 7.03 -6.42 9.80
C LEU A 87 6.15 -5.77 10.89
N PRO A 88 5.73 -4.50 10.79
CA PRO A 88 4.83 -3.95 11.79
C PRO A 88 3.48 -4.66 11.86
N THR A 89 2.96 -5.18 10.74
CA THR A 89 1.73 -6.00 10.72
C THR A 89 1.97 -7.33 11.45
N LEU A 90 3.11 -7.98 11.17
CA LEU A 90 3.52 -9.20 11.85
C LEU A 90 3.52 -9.01 13.38
N VAL A 91 4.16 -7.94 13.87
CA VAL A 91 4.22 -7.66 15.31
C VAL A 91 2.83 -7.52 15.92
N VAL A 92 1.91 -6.83 15.23
CA VAL A 92 0.53 -6.70 15.75
C VAL A 92 -0.21 -8.02 15.68
N ALA A 93 -0.06 -8.80 14.61
CA ALA A 93 -0.72 -10.10 14.46
C ALA A 93 -0.28 -11.09 15.54
N GLU A 94 1.01 -11.18 15.83
CA GLU A 94 1.57 -12.11 16.81
C GLU A 94 1.26 -11.74 18.27
N PHE A 95 1.25 -10.45 18.61
CA PHE A 95 1.13 -10.03 20.00
C PHE A 95 -0.26 -9.51 20.39
N LEU A 96 -1.07 -9.01 19.45
CA LEU A 96 -2.35 -8.34 19.72
C LEU A 96 -3.53 -8.94 18.96
N ASN A 97 -3.32 -9.93 18.14
CA ASN A 97 -4.22 -10.44 17.12
C ASN A 97 -4.58 -9.40 16.02
N TRP A 98 -4.77 -9.87 14.81
CA TRP A 98 -5.04 -9.02 13.66
C TRP A 98 -6.54 -8.77 13.50
N TYR A 99 -7.07 -7.83 14.29
CA TYR A 99 -8.46 -7.36 14.20
C TYR A 99 -8.54 -5.94 13.61
N PRO A 100 -9.70 -5.52 13.07
CA PRO A 100 -9.86 -4.20 12.46
C PRO A 100 -9.41 -3.05 13.35
N GLU A 101 -9.72 -3.11 14.64
CA GLU A 101 -9.35 -2.07 15.61
C GLU A 101 -7.83 -2.02 15.84
N ASN A 102 -7.16 -3.17 15.88
CA ASN A 102 -5.71 -3.23 16.04
C ASN A 102 -4.99 -2.80 14.76
N ALA A 103 -5.57 -3.12 13.61
CA ALA A 103 -5.10 -2.62 12.33
C ALA A 103 -5.23 -1.09 12.22
N ALA A 104 -6.33 -0.50 12.69
CA ALA A 104 -6.51 0.95 12.77
C ALA A 104 -5.54 1.61 13.76
N ARG A 105 -5.31 1.01 14.94
CA ARG A 105 -4.28 1.46 15.90
C ARG A 105 -2.88 1.45 15.27
N LEU A 106 -2.54 0.37 14.56
CA LEU A 106 -1.27 0.31 13.84
C LEU A 106 -1.16 1.45 12.83
N GLN A 107 -2.23 1.79 12.12
CA GLN A 107 -2.22 2.90 11.17
C GLN A 107 -1.90 4.23 11.86
N ALA A 108 -2.49 4.53 13.03
CA ALA A 108 -2.15 5.71 13.82
C ALA A 108 -0.66 5.73 14.21
N VAL A 109 -0.12 4.58 14.65
CA VAL A 109 1.31 4.43 14.96
C VAL A 109 2.17 4.66 13.72
N LEU A 110 1.80 4.12 12.58
CA LEU A 110 2.54 4.30 11.32
C LEU A 110 2.57 5.77 10.89
N ILE A 111 1.46 6.49 10.99
CA ILE A 111 1.42 7.93 10.70
C ILE A 111 2.39 8.70 11.62
N LEU A 112 2.42 8.38 12.91
CA LEU A 112 3.39 8.96 13.83
C LEU A 112 4.83 8.66 13.41
N ILE A 113 5.13 7.41 13.06
CA ILE A 113 6.46 6.99 12.58
C ILE A 113 6.84 7.79 11.33
N GLY A 114 5.93 7.93 10.35
CA GLY A 114 6.18 8.73 9.15
C GLY A 114 6.47 10.20 9.46
N SER A 115 5.72 10.79 10.39
CA SER A 115 5.91 12.17 10.84
C SER A 115 7.24 12.38 11.56
N VAL A 116 7.68 11.42 12.37
CA VAL A 116 9.00 11.43 13.02
C VAL A 116 10.12 11.30 12.00
N GLY A 117 9.95 10.45 10.98
CA GLY A 117 10.90 10.34 9.87
C GLY A 117 11.02 11.65 9.09
N PHE A 118 9.89 12.29 8.83
CA PHE A 118 9.86 13.60 8.17
C PHE A 118 10.49 14.70 9.04
N TYR A 119 10.27 14.68 10.35
CA TYR A 119 10.96 15.59 11.29
C TYR A 119 12.48 15.44 11.21
N GLY A 120 12.98 14.19 11.21
CA GLY A 120 14.40 13.88 11.05
C GLY A 120 14.97 14.43 9.75
N LEU A 121 14.29 14.18 8.63
CA LEU A 121 14.65 14.67 7.31
C LEU A 121 14.62 16.21 7.25
N SER A 122 13.59 16.84 7.82
CA SER A 122 13.46 18.29 7.87
C SER A 122 14.59 18.95 8.65
N LYS A 123 15.02 18.38 9.77
CA LYS A 123 16.17 18.86 10.54
C LYS A 123 17.49 18.86 9.79
N TYR A 124 17.60 18.08 8.74
CA TYR A 124 18.78 18.12 7.88
C TYR A 124 18.78 19.34 6.97
N PHE A 125 17.61 19.73 6.43
CA PHE A 125 17.49 20.84 5.47
C PHE A 125 17.25 22.20 6.13
N VAL A 126 16.61 22.24 7.30
CA VAL A 126 16.32 23.48 8.01
C VAL A 126 17.03 23.51 9.35
N SER A 127 17.70 24.63 9.64
CA SER A 127 18.52 24.78 10.86
C SER A 127 17.67 24.88 12.13
N ASN A 128 16.49 25.46 12.06
CA ASN A 128 15.61 25.67 13.18
C ASN A 128 14.73 24.46 13.44
N ARG A 129 14.76 23.92 14.69
CA ARG A 129 13.95 22.77 15.10
C ARG A 129 12.44 23.03 15.02
N THR A 130 12.01 24.28 15.23
CA THR A 130 10.60 24.65 15.16
C THR A 130 10.07 24.60 13.74
N PHE A 131 10.89 24.99 12.75
CA PHE A 131 10.54 24.79 11.31
C PHE A 131 10.48 23.31 10.96
N ALA A 132 11.42 22.50 11.46
CA ALA A 132 11.38 21.06 11.23
C ALA A 132 10.10 20.42 11.84
N LEU A 133 9.70 20.88 13.03
CA LEU A 133 8.44 20.47 13.66
C LEU A 133 7.22 20.89 12.83
N LEU A 134 7.18 22.12 12.34
CA LEU A 134 6.13 22.60 11.42
C LEU A 134 5.98 21.69 10.20
N GLY A 135 7.10 21.34 9.57
CA GLY A 135 7.08 20.40 8.44
C GLY A 135 6.53 19.04 8.80
N ALA A 136 6.91 18.48 9.94
CA ALA A 136 6.41 17.20 10.41
C ALA A 136 4.91 17.22 10.74
N VAL A 137 4.43 18.33 11.32
CA VAL A 137 2.99 18.54 11.57
C VAL A 137 2.23 18.59 10.25
N ILE A 138 2.69 19.38 9.28
CA ILE A 138 2.06 19.42 7.95
C ILE A 138 2.07 18.03 7.31
N TYR A 139 3.17 17.30 7.42
CA TYR A 139 3.29 15.94 6.88
C TYR A 139 2.32 14.95 7.52
N SER A 140 1.98 15.10 8.80
CA SER A 140 0.99 14.26 9.48
C SER A 140 -0.39 14.31 8.83
N PHE A 141 -0.67 15.36 8.07
CA PHE A 141 -1.91 15.56 7.32
C PHE A 141 -1.76 15.29 5.81
N ASN A 142 -0.74 14.50 5.43
CA ASN A 142 -0.63 14.02 4.05
C ASN A 142 -1.92 13.30 3.64
N PRO A 143 -2.51 13.63 2.49
CA PRO A 143 -3.73 12.96 2.00
C PRO A 143 -3.63 11.43 1.94
N ALA A 144 -2.44 10.85 1.82
CA ALA A 144 -2.23 9.41 1.92
C ALA A 144 -2.68 8.82 3.28
N PHE A 145 -2.71 9.61 4.34
CA PHE A 145 -3.01 9.14 5.70
C PHE A 145 -4.48 9.26 6.08
N PHE A 146 -5.28 10.03 5.36
CA PHE A 146 -6.70 10.21 5.70
C PHE A 146 -7.63 10.02 4.52
N SER A 147 -7.46 10.67 3.37
CA SER A 147 -8.34 10.45 2.22
C SER A 147 -8.09 9.10 1.55
N ASN A 148 -6.88 8.56 1.66
CA ASN A 148 -6.47 7.26 1.13
C ASN A 148 -6.16 6.23 2.23
N ALA A 149 -6.70 6.44 3.42
CA ALA A 149 -6.44 5.62 4.59
C ALA A 149 -6.82 4.14 4.41
N GLN A 150 -7.77 3.84 3.52
CA GLN A 150 -8.21 2.50 3.19
C GLN A 150 -7.17 1.69 2.40
N HIS A 151 -6.19 2.33 1.76
CA HIS A 151 -5.17 1.64 0.98
C HIS A 151 -3.87 1.50 1.76
N TYR A 152 -3.68 0.38 2.42
CA TYR A 152 -2.49 0.11 3.24
C TYR A 152 -1.16 0.36 2.55
N GLY A 153 -1.01 -0.09 1.31
CA GLY A 153 0.22 0.05 0.56
C GLY A 153 0.60 1.51 0.31
N VAL A 154 -0.39 2.40 0.11
CA VAL A 154 -0.19 3.85 -0.06
C VAL A 154 0.27 4.48 1.26
N VAL A 155 -0.40 4.15 2.37
CA VAL A 155 -0.04 4.65 3.70
C VAL A 155 1.38 4.23 4.09
N ARG A 156 1.72 2.96 3.90
CA ARG A 156 3.04 2.41 4.23
C ARG A 156 4.16 3.07 3.42
N SER A 157 3.94 3.31 2.14
CA SER A 157 4.88 4.06 1.30
C SER A 157 5.13 5.46 1.85
N ALA A 158 4.05 6.20 2.16
CA ALA A 158 4.15 7.54 2.72
C ALA A 158 4.86 7.55 4.09
N VAL A 159 4.74 6.49 4.88
CA VAL A 159 5.47 6.34 6.17
C VAL A 159 6.96 6.12 5.96
N LEU A 160 7.34 5.28 4.99
CA LEU A 160 8.72 4.78 4.85
C LEU A 160 9.62 5.71 4.05
N ILE A 161 9.09 6.43 3.03
CA ILE A 161 9.88 7.33 2.19
C ILE A 161 10.65 8.39 2.98
N PRO A 162 10.08 9.14 3.93
CA PRO A 162 10.83 10.14 4.68
C PRO A 162 12.00 9.56 5.45
N TRP A 163 11.85 8.35 6.00
CA TRP A 163 12.92 7.65 6.68
C TRP A 163 14.05 7.26 5.75
N LEU A 164 13.71 6.73 4.56
CA LEU A 164 14.71 6.33 3.59
C LEU A 164 15.50 7.55 3.08
N LEU A 165 14.82 8.64 2.73
CA LEU A 165 15.46 9.89 2.34
C LEU A 165 16.31 10.48 3.47
N PHE A 166 15.85 10.39 4.74
CA PHE A 166 16.61 10.85 5.90
C PHE A 166 17.93 10.07 6.07
N ILE A 167 17.85 8.73 5.97
CA ILE A 167 19.05 7.87 6.06
C ILE A 167 19.99 8.13 4.89
N MET A 168 19.49 8.39 3.70
CA MET A 168 20.29 8.70 2.52
C MET A 168 20.94 10.09 2.57
N THR A 169 20.67 10.92 3.58
CA THR A 169 21.40 12.19 3.71
C THR A 169 22.90 11.92 3.93
N PRO A 170 23.83 12.71 3.31
CA PRO A 170 25.27 12.44 3.37
C PRO A 170 25.80 12.31 4.79
N ARG A 171 25.32 13.14 5.71
CA ARG A 171 25.78 13.09 7.10
C ARG A 171 25.47 11.76 7.79
N LEU A 172 24.26 11.20 7.57
CA LEU A 172 23.89 9.94 8.20
C LEU A 172 24.53 8.75 7.50
N ILE A 173 24.40 8.69 6.17
CA ILE A 173 24.87 7.52 5.43
C ILE A 173 26.40 7.36 5.51
N ILE A 174 27.18 8.44 5.60
CA ILE A 174 28.63 8.39 5.67
C ILE A 174 29.12 8.18 7.12
N GLU A 175 28.51 8.87 8.10
CA GLU A 175 29.05 8.91 9.46
C GLU A 175 28.46 7.86 10.40
N LYS A 176 27.24 7.38 10.16
CA LYS A 176 26.55 6.46 11.07
C LYS A 176 26.67 5.02 10.59
N TRP A 177 27.18 4.16 11.45
CA TRP A 177 27.37 2.73 11.14
C TRP A 177 26.05 2.01 10.89
N TRP A 178 24.99 2.38 11.63
CA TRP A 178 23.67 1.76 11.51
C TRP A 178 22.87 2.18 10.27
N ALA A 179 23.35 3.19 9.51
CA ALA A 179 22.61 3.73 8.38
C ALA A 179 22.40 2.71 7.26
N ILE A 180 23.40 1.84 6.98
CA ILE A 180 23.24 0.79 5.96
C ILE A 180 22.20 -0.23 6.38
N PRO A 181 22.29 -0.92 7.54
CA PRO A 181 21.29 -1.92 7.90
C PRO A 181 19.88 -1.34 8.08
N ALA A 182 19.76 -0.15 8.67
CA ALA A 182 18.45 0.50 8.81
C ALA A 182 17.87 0.89 7.44
N GLY A 183 18.68 1.45 6.55
CA GLY A 183 18.22 1.79 5.19
C GLY A 183 17.83 0.56 4.38
N SER A 184 18.60 -0.53 4.46
CA SER A 184 18.28 -1.80 3.80
C SER A 184 16.97 -2.39 4.32
N LEU A 185 16.75 -2.34 5.64
CA LEU A 185 15.50 -2.81 6.26
C LEU A 185 14.31 -1.95 5.83
N ILE A 186 14.45 -0.63 5.81
CA ILE A 186 13.38 0.28 5.36
C ILE A 186 13.07 0.07 3.89
N PHE A 187 14.09 -0.10 3.05
CA PHE A 187 13.88 -0.38 1.62
C PHE A 187 13.24 -1.75 1.40
N PHE A 188 13.65 -2.79 2.13
CA PHE A 188 12.95 -4.08 2.17
C PHE A 188 11.46 -3.92 2.51
N GLN A 189 11.16 -3.17 3.58
CA GLN A 189 9.76 -2.93 3.98
C GLN A 189 9.00 -2.07 2.96
N LEU A 190 9.66 -1.18 2.26
CA LEU A 190 9.06 -0.42 1.16
C LEU A 190 8.70 -1.36 0.00
N ILE A 191 9.58 -2.29 -0.36
CA ILE A 191 9.32 -3.30 -1.39
C ILE A 191 8.14 -4.19 -1.00
N THR A 192 8.12 -4.71 0.22
CA THR A 192 7.15 -5.72 0.64
C THR A 192 5.83 -5.15 1.17
N GLY A 193 5.82 -3.89 1.60
CA GLY A 193 4.64 -3.27 2.21
C GLY A 193 3.92 -2.26 1.34
N SER A 194 4.54 -1.76 0.25
CA SER A 194 3.97 -0.71 -0.58
C SER A 194 3.07 -1.25 -1.68
N TYR A 195 2.16 -0.40 -2.14
CA TYR A 195 1.49 -0.59 -3.42
C TYR A 195 2.52 -0.49 -4.56
N PRO A 196 2.48 -1.33 -5.61
CA PRO A 196 3.51 -1.35 -6.64
C PRO A 196 3.81 0.01 -7.30
N GLY A 197 2.79 0.78 -7.66
CA GLY A 197 2.97 2.12 -8.23
C GLY A 197 3.66 3.10 -7.27
N ASN A 198 3.34 3.04 -5.97
CA ASN A 198 4.02 3.84 -4.95
C ASN A 198 5.46 3.38 -4.70
N LEU A 199 5.75 2.08 -4.86
CA LEU A 199 7.13 1.59 -4.81
C LEU A 199 7.96 2.19 -5.94
N VAL A 200 7.43 2.18 -7.17
CA VAL A 200 8.10 2.77 -8.34
C VAL A 200 8.37 4.26 -8.12
N SER A 201 7.36 5.03 -7.73
CA SER A 201 7.54 6.47 -7.45
C SER A 201 8.55 6.74 -6.33
N SER A 202 8.59 5.89 -5.32
CA SER A 202 9.57 5.95 -4.22
C SER A 202 11.00 5.70 -4.70
N ILE A 203 11.20 4.71 -5.56
CA ILE A 203 12.49 4.40 -6.16
C ILE A 203 13.00 5.59 -6.99
N TYR A 204 12.15 6.17 -7.84
CA TYR A 204 12.52 7.37 -8.61
C TYR A 204 12.83 8.56 -7.72
N THR A 205 12.05 8.78 -6.68
CA THR A 205 12.32 9.84 -5.69
C THR A 205 13.69 9.67 -5.05
N CYS A 206 14.01 8.46 -4.61
CA CYS A 206 15.31 8.12 -4.05
C CYS A 206 16.43 8.23 -5.07
N ALA A 207 16.22 7.85 -6.33
CA ALA A 207 17.21 7.97 -7.39
C ALA A 207 17.53 9.44 -7.69
N ILE A 208 16.52 10.30 -7.82
CA ILE A 208 16.71 11.73 -8.03
C ILE A 208 17.45 12.35 -6.84
N PHE A 209 17.10 11.98 -5.61
CA PHE A 209 17.77 12.41 -4.38
C PHE A 209 19.22 11.94 -4.32
N PHE A 210 19.50 10.71 -4.73
CA PHE A 210 20.84 10.15 -4.85
C PHE A 210 21.71 10.92 -5.84
N PHE A 211 21.19 11.18 -7.05
CA PHE A 211 21.92 11.94 -8.07
C PHE A 211 22.20 13.38 -7.62
N TYR A 212 21.22 14.02 -6.96
CA TYR A 212 21.44 15.35 -6.39
C TYR A 212 22.68 15.37 -5.49
N TYR A 213 22.82 14.41 -4.56
CA TYR A 213 23.98 14.39 -3.65
C TYR A 213 25.28 13.91 -4.32
N ILE A 214 25.21 13.04 -5.32
CA ILE A 214 26.41 12.67 -6.08
C ILE A 214 27.09 13.89 -6.71
N PHE A 215 26.31 14.84 -7.21
CA PHE A 215 26.84 16.05 -7.82
C PHE A 215 27.41 17.04 -6.80
N PHE A 216 26.91 17.06 -5.58
CA PHE A 216 27.25 18.09 -4.60
C PHE A 216 28.03 17.59 -3.37
N GLU A 217 28.17 16.28 -3.17
CA GLU A 217 28.88 15.70 -2.02
C GLU A 217 30.38 15.50 -2.32
N ASN A 218 31.22 15.99 -1.43
CA ASN A 218 32.66 15.85 -1.59
C ASN A 218 33.12 14.39 -1.50
N ARG A 219 32.53 13.59 -0.60
CA ARG A 219 32.81 12.16 -0.41
C ARG A 219 31.90 11.26 -1.27
N ARG A 220 31.63 11.70 -2.50
CA ARG A 220 30.66 11.07 -3.42
C ARG A 220 30.85 9.57 -3.65
N LYS A 221 32.09 9.06 -3.70
CA LYS A 221 32.36 7.63 -3.88
C LYS A 221 31.85 6.79 -2.69
N ILE A 222 32.17 7.23 -1.45
CA ILE A 222 31.72 6.54 -0.25
C ILE A 222 30.20 6.63 -0.12
N TYR A 223 29.63 7.80 -0.40
CA TYR A 223 28.19 8.02 -0.43
C TYR A 223 27.51 7.07 -1.42
N ALA A 224 27.99 7.03 -2.66
CA ALA A 224 27.42 6.18 -3.71
C ALA A 224 27.45 4.69 -3.32
N ILE A 225 28.61 4.19 -2.88
CA ILE A 225 28.77 2.78 -2.49
C ILE A 225 27.79 2.42 -1.37
N ARG A 226 27.66 3.25 -0.34
CA ARG A 226 26.77 2.97 0.79
C ARG A 226 25.30 2.98 0.41
N VAL A 227 24.87 3.94 -0.43
CA VAL A 227 23.50 3.99 -0.95
C VAL A 227 23.22 2.78 -1.83
N LEU A 228 24.13 2.43 -2.74
CA LEU A 228 23.95 1.24 -3.59
C LEU A 228 23.85 -0.06 -2.77
N ILE A 229 24.62 -0.19 -1.67
CA ILE A 229 24.51 -1.34 -0.77
C ILE A 229 23.11 -1.38 -0.11
N ILE A 230 22.57 -0.24 0.33
CA ILE A 230 21.19 -0.17 0.87
C ILE A 230 20.20 -0.74 -0.13
N PHE A 231 20.24 -0.24 -1.36
CA PHE A 231 19.29 -0.67 -2.40
C PHE A 231 19.48 -2.13 -2.79
N LEU A 232 20.72 -2.58 -2.99
CA LEU A 232 21.01 -3.96 -3.35
C LEU A 232 20.59 -4.93 -2.24
N SER A 233 20.98 -4.65 -1.00
CA SER A 233 20.62 -5.51 0.14
C SER A 233 19.12 -5.54 0.39
N GLY A 234 18.45 -4.37 0.36
CA GLY A 234 17.02 -4.30 0.55
C GLY A 234 16.23 -4.96 -0.59
N LEU A 235 16.71 -4.84 -1.84
CA LEU A 235 16.13 -5.54 -2.99
C LEU A 235 16.26 -7.05 -2.82
N MET A 236 17.44 -7.56 -2.48
CA MET A 236 17.65 -8.99 -2.24
C MET A 236 16.74 -9.51 -1.12
N MET A 237 16.59 -8.76 -0.03
CA MET A 237 15.63 -9.13 1.02
C MET A 237 14.18 -9.08 0.51
N GLY A 238 13.82 -8.12 -0.34
CA GLY A 238 12.48 -7.98 -0.91
C GLY A 238 12.09 -9.08 -1.90
N LEU A 239 13.06 -9.75 -2.50
CA LEU A 239 12.82 -10.89 -3.40
C LEU A 239 12.17 -12.08 -2.69
N VAL A 240 12.20 -12.15 -1.36
CA VAL A 240 11.45 -13.16 -0.61
C VAL A 240 9.96 -13.17 -0.99
N ARG A 241 9.40 -12.01 -1.28
CA ARG A 241 8.02 -11.85 -1.74
C ARG A 241 7.87 -12.01 -3.26
N TYR A 242 8.72 -11.32 -4.03
CA TYR A 242 8.50 -11.13 -5.45
C TYR A 242 9.19 -12.16 -6.36
N LEU A 243 10.11 -12.97 -5.84
CA LEU A 243 10.84 -13.93 -6.69
C LEU A 243 9.91 -14.89 -7.44
N PRO A 244 8.90 -15.53 -6.82
CA PRO A 244 7.99 -16.40 -7.54
C PRO A 244 7.19 -15.65 -8.62
N THR A 245 6.70 -14.46 -8.29
CA THR A 245 5.96 -13.61 -9.24
C THR A 245 6.82 -13.24 -10.45
N LEU A 246 8.10 -12.87 -10.23
CA LEU A 246 9.03 -12.51 -11.31
C LEU A 246 9.38 -13.68 -12.20
N LEU A 247 9.43 -14.90 -11.67
CA LEU A 247 9.72 -16.11 -12.43
C LEU A 247 8.48 -16.66 -13.16
N ASP A 248 7.29 -16.29 -12.69
CA ASP A 248 6.00 -16.67 -13.28
C ASP A 248 5.35 -15.52 -14.08
N LEU A 249 6.13 -14.57 -14.57
CA LEU A 249 5.63 -13.40 -15.33
C LEU A 249 4.81 -13.78 -16.58
N GLY A 250 5.02 -14.99 -17.14
CA GLY A 250 4.22 -15.48 -18.26
C GLY A 250 2.74 -15.70 -17.94
N SER A 251 2.40 -15.85 -16.65
CA SER A 251 1.01 -15.98 -16.18
C SER A 251 0.29 -14.65 -16.04
N TYR A 252 0.99 -13.51 -16.19
CA TYR A 252 0.41 -12.18 -16.08
C TYR A 252 0.25 -11.55 -17.46
N PRO A 253 -0.87 -10.87 -17.76
CA PRO A 253 -1.03 -10.17 -19.01
C PRO A 253 -0.02 -9.03 -19.13
N GLN A 254 0.64 -8.94 -20.26
CA GLN A 254 1.65 -7.90 -20.54
C GLN A 254 1.05 -6.49 -20.72
N ASN A 255 -0.27 -6.38 -20.87
CA ASN A 255 -0.97 -5.11 -21.01
C ASN A 255 -1.87 -4.87 -19.81
N ILE A 256 -1.33 -4.25 -18.77
CA ILE A 256 -2.14 -3.60 -17.77
C ILE A 256 -2.78 -2.41 -18.48
N SER A 257 -4.09 -2.52 -18.79
CA SER A 257 -4.83 -1.40 -19.35
C SER A 257 -4.67 -0.22 -18.41
N ASN A 258 -4.01 0.82 -18.87
CA ASN A 258 -3.89 2.07 -18.13
C ASN A 258 -5.31 2.58 -17.91
N SER A 259 -5.86 2.37 -16.72
CA SER A 259 -7.05 3.08 -16.27
C SER A 259 -6.63 4.52 -15.95
N SER A 260 -6.18 5.20 -17.02
CA SER A 260 -5.78 6.61 -17.02
C SER A 260 -6.93 7.56 -16.73
N ASP A 261 -8.11 7.03 -16.45
CA ASP A 261 -9.35 7.80 -16.26
C ASP A 261 -9.37 8.68 -15.00
N LEU A 262 -8.38 8.57 -14.15
CA LEU A 262 -8.11 9.59 -13.13
C LEU A 262 -7.38 10.82 -13.71
N GLY A 263 -7.25 10.87 -15.01
CA GLY A 263 -6.41 11.80 -15.76
C GLY A 263 -6.79 13.27 -15.71
N TYR A 264 -7.99 13.60 -15.32
CA TYR A 264 -8.36 15.02 -15.20
C TYR A 264 -8.11 15.46 -13.76
N TRP A 265 -6.83 15.76 -13.47
CA TRP A 265 -6.53 16.48 -12.26
C TRP A 265 -7.24 17.81 -12.27
N ASN A 266 -8.02 17.99 -11.27
CA ASN A 266 -8.68 19.24 -11.06
C ASN A 266 -7.76 20.07 -10.18
N PHE A 267 -7.13 21.11 -10.72
CA PHE A 267 -6.30 22.07 -9.95
C PHE A 267 -7.01 22.58 -8.71
N SER A 268 -8.33 22.58 -8.71
CA SER A 268 -9.11 22.96 -7.55
C SER A 268 -8.81 22.09 -6.32
N THR A 269 -8.47 20.81 -6.47
CA THR A 269 -8.13 19.93 -5.35
C THR A 269 -6.81 20.28 -4.66
N PHE A 270 -5.94 21.07 -5.32
CA PHE A 270 -4.74 21.61 -4.69
C PHE A 270 -5.04 22.79 -3.77
N ILE A 271 -6.13 23.49 -4.03
CA ILE A 271 -6.50 24.77 -3.44
C ILE A 271 -7.60 24.59 -2.40
N TYR A 272 -8.62 23.82 -2.74
CA TYR A 272 -9.77 23.61 -1.87
C TYR A 272 -9.55 22.39 -0.99
N PRO A 273 -9.74 22.53 0.34
CA PRO A 273 -9.59 21.41 1.27
C PRO A 273 -10.71 20.38 1.16
N PHE A 274 -11.77 20.68 0.44
CA PHE A 274 -12.93 19.80 0.24
C PHE A 274 -12.98 19.34 -1.21
N VAL A 275 -13.35 18.08 -1.39
CA VAL A 275 -13.66 17.55 -2.72
C VAL A 275 -15.08 17.96 -3.06
N SER A 276 -15.28 18.60 -4.23
CA SER A 276 -16.62 18.97 -4.71
C SER A 276 -17.38 17.72 -5.15
N ASP A 277 -18.69 17.65 -4.87
CA ASP A 277 -19.58 16.59 -5.35
C ASP A 277 -19.66 16.52 -6.89
N ASN A 278 -19.25 17.60 -7.57
CA ASN A 278 -19.17 17.67 -9.03
C ASN A 278 -17.89 17.04 -9.62
N LEU A 279 -16.94 16.61 -8.79
CA LEU A 279 -15.74 15.92 -9.27
C LEU A 279 -16.09 14.47 -9.59
N ILE A 280 -15.98 14.11 -10.88
CA ILE A 280 -16.16 12.75 -11.35
C ILE A 280 -15.05 11.85 -10.80
N GLY A 281 -15.41 10.81 -10.05
CA GLY A 281 -14.52 9.74 -9.59
C GLY A 281 -14.27 9.71 -8.08
N ASP A 282 -13.44 8.76 -7.65
CA ASP A 282 -13.17 8.49 -6.24
C ASP A 282 -12.44 9.66 -5.55
N PRO A 283 -13.05 10.32 -4.55
CA PRO A 283 -12.43 11.43 -3.83
C PRO A 283 -11.16 11.01 -3.08
N SER A 284 -11.04 9.75 -2.67
CA SER A 284 -9.88 9.24 -1.98
C SER A 284 -8.62 9.27 -2.85
N MET A 285 -8.79 9.04 -4.14
CA MET A 285 -7.71 9.02 -5.13
C MET A 285 -7.30 10.43 -5.60
N ARG A 286 -8.14 11.45 -5.40
CA ARG A 286 -7.98 12.78 -6.00
C ARG A 286 -7.59 13.89 -5.03
N SER A 287 -7.71 13.69 -3.72
CA SER A 287 -7.40 14.74 -2.76
C SER A 287 -5.90 15.03 -2.67
N ILE A 288 -5.50 16.26 -3.03
CA ILE A 288 -4.12 16.79 -2.91
C ILE A 288 -4.15 18.20 -2.40
N TYR A 289 -4.72 18.44 -1.25
CA TYR A 289 -4.70 19.78 -0.66
C TYR A 289 -3.29 20.18 -0.24
N LEU A 290 -2.77 21.29 -0.81
CA LEU A 290 -1.40 21.76 -0.56
C LEU A 290 -1.20 22.40 0.81
N GLY A 291 -2.30 22.75 1.46
CA GLY A 291 -2.28 23.46 2.74
C GLY A 291 -2.14 24.98 2.59
N PRO A 292 -2.67 25.72 3.56
CA PRO A 292 -2.75 27.18 3.45
C PRO A 292 -1.38 27.85 3.48
N LEU A 293 -0.43 27.31 4.23
CA LEU A 293 0.90 27.90 4.34
C LEU A 293 1.64 27.93 3.00
N PHE A 294 1.57 26.81 2.24
CA PHE A 294 2.18 26.77 0.92
C PHE A 294 1.50 27.75 -0.04
N LEU A 295 0.19 27.74 -0.09
CA LEU A 295 -0.56 28.62 -1.00
C LEU A 295 -0.24 30.10 -0.76
N CYS A 296 -0.08 30.52 0.50
CA CYS A 296 0.34 31.88 0.84
C CYS A 296 1.81 32.17 0.47
N LEU A 297 2.68 31.16 0.51
CA LEU A 297 4.11 31.33 0.25
C LEU A 297 4.50 31.14 -1.21
N ILE A 298 3.61 30.72 -2.11
CA ILE A 298 3.90 30.59 -3.56
C ILE A 298 4.56 31.85 -4.13
N PRO A 299 3.99 33.06 -3.95
CA PRO A 299 4.60 34.27 -4.51
C PRO A 299 6.02 34.50 -4.01
N ILE A 300 6.23 34.30 -2.71
CA ILE A 300 7.53 34.50 -2.06
C ILE A 300 8.55 33.45 -2.54
N SER A 301 8.11 32.21 -2.73
CA SER A 301 8.98 31.11 -3.16
C SER A 301 9.61 31.34 -4.52
N LEU A 302 8.92 32.04 -5.43
CA LEU A 302 9.44 32.39 -6.75
C LEU A 302 10.70 33.29 -6.66
N PHE A 303 10.73 34.22 -5.71
CA PHE A 303 11.88 35.10 -5.49
C PHE A 303 13.03 34.43 -4.75
N VAL A 304 12.71 33.50 -3.82
CA VAL A 304 13.73 32.74 -3.07
C VAL A 304 14.37 31.65 -3.93
N MET A 305 13.59 31.05 -4.83
CA MET A 305 14.01 29.94 -5.69
C MET A 305 15.28 30.28 -6.50
N ALA A 306 15.33 31.44 -7.11
CA ALA A 306 16.44 31.87 -7.96
C ALA A 306 17.82 31.89 -7.24
N ARG A 307 17.84 31.89 -5.92
CA ARG A 307 19.04 32.01 -5.09
C ARG A 307 19.41 30.75 -4.29
N ASN A 308 18.59 29.70 -4.36
CA ASN A 308 18.79 28.50 -3.50
C ASN A 308 18.70 27.20 -4.30
N ARG A 309 19.84 26.53 -4.50
CA ARG A 309 19.95 25.28 -5.25
C ARG A 309 19.08 24.16 -4.64
N THR A 310 18.92 24.13 -3.32
CA THR A 310 18.08 23.12 -2.65
C THR A 310 16.62 23.34 -2.98
N ILE A 311 16.15 24.59 -3.07
CA ILE A 311 14.76 24.88 -3.49
C ILE A 311 14.59 24.48 -4.95
N ILE A 312 15.55 24.77 -5.84
CA ILE A 312 15.49 24.36 -7.25
C ILE A 312 15.36 22.84 -7.37
N PHE A 313 16.10 22.09 -6.56
CA PHE A 313 15.99 20.63 -6.50
C PHE A 313 14.55 20.18 -6.15
N TRP A 314 13.95 20.71 -5.10
CA TRP A 314 12.60 20.36 -4.70
C TRP A 314 11.54 20.81 -5.73
N VAL A 315 11.76 21.95 -6.37
CA VAL A 315 10.88 22.43 -7.48
C VAL A 315 10.97 21.47 -8.67
N ALA A 316 12.16 21.03 -9.05
CA ALA A 316 12.33 20.05 -10.12
C ALA A 316 11.59 18.74 -9.79
N LEU A 317 11.62 18.30 -8.54
CA LEU A 317 10.92 17.11 -8.09
C LEU A 317 9.39 17.30 -8.08
N VAL A 318 8.90 18.50 -7.77
CA VAL A 318 7.49 18.86 -7.93
C VAL A 318 7.06 18.74 -9.39
N PHE A 319 7.81 19.34 -10.32
CA PHE A 319 7.49 19.27 -11.75
C PHE A 319 7.52 17.84 -12.28
N PHE A 320 8.52 17.06 -11.90
CA PHE A 320 8.60 15.66 -12.27
C PHE A 320 7.38 14.87 -11.76
N SER A 321 7.02 15.04 -10.49
CA SER A 321 5.84 14.40 -9.91
C SER A 321 4.56 14.84 -10.60
N LEU A 322 4.41 16.14 -10.92
CA LEU A 322 3.25 16.65 -11.66
C LEU A 322 3.12 16.01 -13.03
N ILE A 323 4.22 15.93 -13.79
CA ILE A 323 4.22 15.25 -15.10
C ILE A 323 3.71 13.82 -14.95
N MET A 324 4.15 13.09 -13.92
CA MET A 324 3.74 11.70 -13.71
C MET A 324 2.31 11.53 -13.17
N MET A 325 1.73 12.60 -12.60
CA MET A 325 0.36 12.62 -12.06
C MET A 325 -0.69 13.00 -13.11
N VAL A 326 -0.29 13.73 -14.14
CA VAL A 326 -1.19 14.25 -15.18
C VAL A 326 -1.30 13.22 -16.31
N SER A 327 -2.51 12.96 -16.79
CA SER A 327 -2.70 12.21 -18.04
C SER A 327 -2.50 13.16 -19.22
N SER A 328 -1.44 12.94 -19.98
CA SER A 328 -1.11 13.73 -21.16
C SER A 328 -0.13 12.97 -22.04
N ASP A 329 0.01 13.37 -23.29
CA ASP A 329 1.00 12.83 -24.23
C ASP A 329 2.43 12.89 -23.63
N VAL A 330 2.71 13.91 -22.83
CA VAL A 330 4.00 14.06 -22.15
C VAL A 330 4.16 12.96 -21.09
N THR A 331 3.12 12.65 -20.32
CA THR A 331 3.13 11.58 -19.33
C THR A 331 3.35 10.23 -20.01
N ASP A 332 2.66 9.97 -21.12
CA ASP A 332 2.78 8.71 -21.88
C ASP A 332 4.18 8.57 -22.47
N LEU A 333 4.78 9.66 -22.96
CA LEU A 333 6.18 9.68 -23.38
C LEU A 333 7.11 9.33 -22.22
N PHE A 334 6.94 9.94 -21.03
CA PHE A 334 7.77 9.62 -19.86
C PHE A 334 7.58 8.16 -19.42
N ARG A 335 6.36 7.65 -19.41
CA ARG A 335 6.06 6.25 -19.08
C ARG A 335 6.67 5.26 -20.06
N SER A 336 6.72 5.59 -21.34
CA SER A 336 7.35 4.73 -22.35
C SER A 336 8.88 4.66 -22.24
N ILE A 337 9.51 5.67 -21.65
CA ILE A 337 10.97 5.77 -21.51
C ILE A 337 11.44 5.26 -20.14
N LEU A 338 10.67 5.53 -19.09
CA LEU A 338 11.07 5.24 -17.72
C LEU A 338 10.63 3.82 -17.32
N PRO A 339 11.56 2.92 -16.95
CA PRO A 339 11.25 1.54 -16.60
C PRO A 339 10.21 1.42 -15.48
N PHE A 340 9.29 0.47 -15.59
CA PHE A 340 8.27 0.12 -14.60
C PHE A 340 7.24 1.21 -14.27
N THR A 341 7.24 2.34 -14.95
CA THR A 341 6.24 3.40 -14.68
C THR A 341 4.87 3.07 -15.27
N ASP A 342 4.80 2.15 -16.22
CA ASP A 342 3.60 1.53 -16.77
C ASP A 342 2.82 0.69 -15.74
N ILE A 343 3.48 0.20 -14.69
CA ILE A 343 2.86 -0.51 -13.55
C ILE A 343 1.98 0.45 -12.72
N SER A 344 2.23 1.77 -12.79
CA SER A 344 1.46 2.78 -12.08
C SER A 344 0.07 2.95 -12.72
N ARG A 345 -0.95 2.36 -12.08
CA ARG A 345 -2.37 2.46 -12.51
C ARG A 345 -3.01 3.78 -12.10
N PHE A 346 -2.55 4.37 -11.00
CA PHE A 346 -3.14 5.55 -10.36
C PHE A 346 -2.08 6.65 -10.20
N GLY A 347 -1.67 7.26 -11.30
CA GLY A 347 -0.56 8.21 -11.32
C GLY A 347 -0.63 9.28 -10.22
N MET A 348 -1.84 9.81 -9.95
CA MET A 348 -2.04 10.81 -8.89
C MET A 348 -1.74 10.22 -7.49
N THR A 349 -2.28 9.06 -7.17
CA THR A 349 -2.05 8.39 -5.87
C THR A 349 -0.60 7.97 -5.71
N ASP A 350 0.00 7.45 -6.76
CA ASP A 350 1.34 6.90 -6.73
C ASP A 350 2.41 7.96 -6.50
N TRP A 351 2.27 9.12 -7.15
CA TRP A 351 3.26 10.21 -7.07
C TRP A 351 2.94 11.28 -6.03
N ARG A 352 1.76 11.26 -5.45
CA ARG A 352 1.28 12.26 -4.49
C ARG A 352 2.23 12.46 -3.29
N THR A 353 2.78 11.40 -2.74
CA THR A 353 3.67 11.50 -1.57
C THR A 353 4.96 12.23 -1.91
N THR A 354 5.58 11.93 -3.06
CA THR A 354 6.78 12.63 -3.56
C THR A 354 6.49 14.12 -3.79
N PHE A 355 5.38 14.40 -4.44
CA PHE A 355 4.91 15.76 -4.67
C PHE A 355 4.73 16.51 -3.35
N TYR A 356 4.03 15.91 -2.37
CA TYR A 356 3.72 16.53 -1.09
C TYR A 356 4.99 16.80 -0.23
N ILE A 357 5.92 15.86 -0.18
CA ILE A 357 7.24 16.05 0.46
C ILE A 357 7.94 17.28 -0.14
N SER A 358 7.97 17.37 -1.46
CA SER A 358 8.67 18.44 -2.16
C SER A 358 8.03 19.80 -1.90
N ILE A 359 6.71 19.89 -1.89
CA ILE A 359 5.96 21.09 -1.55
C ILE A 359 6.25 21.57 -0.13
N ILE A 360 6.28 20.64 0.85
CA ILE A 360 6.60 21.00 2.23
C ILE A 360 8.02 21.57 2.33
N PHE A 361 9.01 20.99 1.64
CA PHE A 361 10.38 21.52 1.67
C PHE A 361 10.49 22.89 1.02
N ILE A 362 9.81 23.14 -0.10
CA ILE A 362 9.73 24.48 -0.70
C ILE A 362 9.15 25.46 0.32
N THR A 363 8.06 25.08 0.98
CA THR A 363 7.40 25.90 2.02
C THR A 363 8.35 26.25 3.15
N LEU A 364 9.01 25.24 3.74
CA LEU A 364 9.90 25.43 4.88
C LEU A 364 11.13 26.25 4.55
N LEU A 365 11.77 25.99 3.42
CA LEU A 365 12.96 26.70 2.98
C LEU A 365 12.64 28.15 2.60
N THR A 366 11.47 28.38 1.98
CA THR A 366 10.99 29.73 1.69
C THR A 366 10.73 30.51 2.97
N PHE A 367 10.02 29.88 3.92
CA PHE A 367 9.69 30.52 5.18
C PHE A 367 10.94 30.83 6.02
N GLN A 368 11.95 29.97 5.99
CA GLN A 368 13.24 30.22 6.65
C GLN A 368 13.99 31.41 6.05
N LYS A 369 13.82 31.67 4.74
CA LYS A 369 14.52 32.71 4.00
C LYS A 369 13.74 34.02 3.86
N ILE A 370 12.52 34.07 4.38
CA ILE A 370 11.63 35.22 4.20
C ILE A 370 12.24 36.53 4.73
N ASN A 371 13.02 36.47 5.80
CA ASN A 371 13.68 37.62 6.43
C ASN A 371 14.86 38.18 5.62
N GLU A 372 15.33 37.44 4.61
CA GLU A 372 16.42 37.88 3.71
C GLU A 372 15.88 38.70 2.52
N LEU A 373 14.54 38.80 2.37
CA LEU A 373 13.93 39.47 1.24
C LEU A 373 13.82 40.99 1.48
N SER A 374 13.91 41.75 0.38
CA SER A 374 13.70 43.19 0.44
C SER A 374 12.24 43.52 0.69
N PHE A 375 11.97 44.67 1.28
CA PHE A 375 10.61 45.16 1.51
C PHE A 375 9.80 45.27 0.21
N ILE A 376 10.43 45.67 -0.88
CA ILE A 376 9.81 45.77 -2.21
C ILE A 376 9.37 44.35 -2.67
N THR A 377 10.22 43.34 -2.49
CA THR A 377 9.89 41.96 -2.84
C THR A 377 8.67 41.45 -2.05
N LEU A 378 8.57 41.80 -0.77
CA LEU A 378 7.42 41.43 0.06
C LEU A 378 6.13 42.10 -0.42
N ILE A 379 6.18 43.42 -0.79
CA ILE A 379 5.02 44.11 -1.36
C ILE A 379 4.57 43.44 -2.67
N ILE A 380 5.51 43.14 -3.57
CA ILE A 380 5.17 42.50 -4.85
C ILE A 380 4.55 41.10 -4.56
N SER A 381 5.08 40.35 -3.59
CA SER A 381 4.54 39.07 -3.20
C SER A 381 3.09 39.17 -2.70
N GLU A 382 2.78 40.19 -1.90
CA GLU A 382 1.41 40.43 -1.42
C GLU A 382 0.44 40.77 -2.56
N LEU A 383 0.89 41.56 -3.53
CA LEU A 383 0.08 41.87 -4.72
C LEU A 383 -0.21 40.60 -5.54
N ILE A 384 0.79 39.74 -5.72
CA ILE A 384 0.60 38.45 -6.40
C ILE A 384 -0.35 37.58 -5.58
N PHE A 385 -0.25 37.57 -4.25
CA PHE A 385 -1.15 36.80 -3.39
C PHE A 385 -2.61 37.24 -3.54
N LEU A 386 -2.87 38.56 -3.65
CA LEU A 386 -4.22 39.08 -3.90
C LEU A 386 -4.77 38.60 -5.24
N ILE A 387 -3.92 38.55 -6.29
CA ILE A 387 -4.30 37.99 -7.60
C ILE A 387 -4.64 36.51 -7.48
N ILE A 388 -3.85 35.73 -6.69
CA ILE A 388 -4.13 34.31 -6.43
C ILE A 388 -5.47 34.16 -5.72
N LEU A 389 -5.80 34.98 -4.73
CA LEU A 389 -7.09 34.93 -4.04
C LEU A 389 -8.26 35.17 -5.01
N LEU A 390 -8.13 36.17 -5.92
CA LEU A 390 -9.14 36.42 -6.95
C LEU A 390 -9.30 35.19 -7.87
N PHE A 391 -8.20 34.60 -8.28
CA PHE A 391 -8.21 33.41 -9.13
C PHE A 391 -8.86 32.20 -8.42
N ILE A 392 -8.60 32.01 -7.13
CA ILE A 392 -9.24 31.00 -6.30
C ILE A 392 -10.75 31.20 -6.26
N TRP A 393 -11.20 32.43 -6.07
CA TRP A 393 -12.64 32.75 -6.08
C TRP A 393 -13.29 32.40 -7.42
N ILE A 394 -12.67 32.82 -8.55
CA ILE A 394 -13.16 32.49 -9.90
C ILE A 394 -13.24 30.99 -10.13
N ILE A 395 -12.22 30.21 -9.74
CA ILE A 395 -12.22 28.75 -9.86
C ILE A 395 -13.36 28.16 -9.01
N GLY A 396 -13.51 28.62 -7.77
CA GLY A 396 -14.53 28.08 -6.87
C GLY A 396 -15.94 28.28 -7.40
N THR A 397 -16.22 29.46 -7.92
CA THR A 397 -17.53 29.78 -8.52
C THR A 397 -17.79 29.00 -9.82
N ASN A 398 -16.80 28.89 -10.71
CA ASN A 398 -16.95 28.21 -12.00
C ASN A 398 -17.09 26.68 -11.83
N LEU A 399 -16.51 26.11 -10.78
CA LEU A 399 -16.59 24.67 -10.48
C LEU A 399 -17.73 24.34 -9.51
N ASN A 400 -18.62 25.30 -9.22
CA ASN A 400 -19.78 25.14 -8.35
C ASN A 400 -19.45 24.61 -6.94
N TYR A 401 -18.31 25.04 -6.37
CA TYR A 401 -18.07 24.81 -4.94
C TYR A 401 -19.11 25.56 -4.11
N SER A 402 -19.52 24.97 -2.98
CA SER A 402 -20.44 25.62 -2.08
C SER A 402 -19.86 26.95 -1.55
N GLU A 403 -20.72 27.94 -1.34
CA GLU A 403 -20.30 29.24 -0.76
C GLU A 403 -19.56 29.05 0.58
N SER A 404 -19.97 28.05 1.36
CA SER A 404 -19.31 27.69 2.62
C SER A 404 -17.86 27.22 2.40
N ALA A 405 -17.59 26.41 1.37
CA ALA A 405 -16.25 25.93 1.03
C ALA A 405 -15.36 27.06 0.53
N ILE A 406 -15.89 27.94 -0.33
CA ILE A 406 -15.18 29.12 -0.81
C ILE A 406 -14.85 30.05 0.37
N SER A 407 -15.85 30.42 1.18
CA SER A 407 -15.68 31.29 2.35
C SER A 407 -14.67 30.69 3.37
N TYR A 408 -14.73 29.39 3.62
CA TYR A 408 -13.77 28.72 4.49
C TYR A 408 -12.34 28.84 3.94
N THR A 409 -12.13 28.52 2.67
CA THR A 409 -10.81 28.60 2.03
C THR A 409 -10.23 30.00 2.12
N PHE A 410 -11.04 31.04 1.85
CA PHE A 410 -10.61 32.44 1.99
C PHE A 410 -10.22 32.77 3.43
N LYS A 411 -11.04 32.43 4.42
CA LYS A 411 -10.75 32.68 5.84
C LYS A 411 -9.44 32.04 6.27
N VAL A 412 -9.20 30.79 5.84
CA VAL A 412 -7.98 30.05 6.16
C VAL A 412 -6.76 30.68 5.50
N LEU A 413 -6.84 31.05 4.25
CA LEU A 413 -5.72 31.70 3.53
C LEU A 413 -5.41 33.08 4.07
N VAL A 414 -6.42 33.93 4.30
CA VAL A 414 -6.23 35.27 4.84
C VAL A 414 -5.64 35.24 6.25
N SER A 415 -6.15 34.36 7.14
CA SER A 415 -5.60 34.24 8.51
C SER A 415 -4.18 33.68 8.51
N THR A 416 -3.86 32.75 7.60
CA THR A 416 -2.49 32.26 7.44
C THR A 416 -1.56 33.36 6.93
N ASN A 417 -1.99 34.13 5.94
CA ASN A 417 -1.20 35.24 5.40
C ASN A 417 -0.94 36.34 6.44
N ILE A 418 -1.97 36.73 7.20
CA ILE A 418 -1.80 37.64 8.32
C ILE A 418 -0.76 37.12 9.33
N SER A 419 -0.79 35.82 9.63
CA SER A 419 0.19 35.20 10.54
C SER A 419 1.61 35.25 9.98
N ILE A 420 1.78 35.09 8.66
CA ILE A 420 3.08 35.27 7.99
C ILE A 420 3.56 36.72 8.07
N ILE A 421 2.69 37.68 7.79
CA ILE A 421 3.00 39.09 7.91
C ILE A 421 3.41 39.44 9.35
N LEU A 422 2.65 38.99 10.35
CA LEU A 422 2.99 39.18 11.76
C LEU A 422 4.35 38.57 12.10
N TYR A 423 4.67 37.39 11.57
CA TYR A 423 5.99 36.78 11.73
C TYR A 423 7.10 37.65 11.12
N ILE A 424 6.90 38.17 9.91
CA ILE A 424 7.87 39.06 9.23
C ILE A 424 8.07 40.33 10.07
N VAL A 425 6.99 40.99 10.46
CA VAL A 425 7.04 42.22 11.25
C VAL A 425 7.74 41.98 12.59
N ALA A 426 7.38 40.89 13.28
CA ALA A 426 8.02 40.52 14.54
C ALA A 426 9.52 40.25 14.35
N SER A 427 9.93 39.62 13.25
CA SER A 427 11.32 39.33 12.96
C SER A 427 12.17 40.59 12.70
N ILE A 428 11.56 41.60 12.11
CA ILE A 428 12.21 42.91 11.84
C ILE A 428 12.30 43.72 13.12
N LEU A 429 11.21 43.78 13.90
CA LEU A 429 11.11 44.68 15.03
C LEU A 429 11.76 44.17 16.30
N LEU A 430 11.54 42.87 16.59
CA LEU A 430 11.89 42.34 17.92
C LEU A 430 13.34 41.91 18.04
N LYS A 431 14.00 41.52 16.96
CA LYS A 431 15.39 40.97 16.93
C LYS A 431 15.70 40.00 18.08
N ASN A 432 14.64 39.47 18.73
CA ASN A 432 14.72 38.63 19.89
C ASN A 432 14.30 37.21 19.51
N GLU A 433 15.23 36.27 19.56
CA GLU A 433 14.99 34.87 19.17
C GLU A 433 13.83 34.20 19.96
N ARG A 434 13.61 34.60 21.24
CA ARG A 434 12.52 34.03 22.05
C ARG A 434 11.17 34.53 21.58
N ALA A 435 11.03 35.82 21.32
CA ALA A 435 9.79 36.41 20.81
C ALA A 435 9.45 35.85 19.42
N LEU A 436 10.45 35.70 18.57
CA LEU A 436 10.30 35.10 17.25
C LEU A 436 9.85 33.63 17.35
N SER A 437 10.42 32.87 18.29
CA SER A 437 10.02 31.48 18.52
C SER A 437 8.57 31.37 19.01
N ILE A 438 8.07 32.35 19.80
CA ILE A 438 6.67 32.39 20.25
C ILE A 438 5.74 32.65 19.05
N VAL A 439 6.05 33.64 18.20
CA VAL A 439 5.22 33.92 17.01
C VAL A 439 5.20 32.72 16.08
N LEU A 440 6.34 32.06 15.84
CA LEU A 440 6.42 30.85 15.03
C LEU A 440 5.61 29.72 15.65
N PHE A 441 5.63 29.57 16.95
CA PHE A 441 4.80 28.58 17.65
C PHE A 441 3.31 28.87 17.45
N LEU A 442 2.86 30.12 17.48
CA LEU A 442 1.47 30.48 17.19
C LEU A 442 1.07 30.15 15.74
N VAL A 443 1.99 30.35 14.77
CA VAL A 443 1.77 29.91 13.39
C VAL A 443 1.57 28.39 13.31
N ILE A 444 2.39 27.63 14.05
CA ILE A 444 2.25 26.17 14.11
C ILE A 444 0.90 25.78 14.70
N VAL A 445 0.49 26.38 15.82
CA VAL A 445 -0.80 26.09 16.44
C VAL A 445 -1.95 26.39 15.48
N LEU A 446 -1.90 27.51 14.79
CA LEU A 446 -2.90 27.86 13.79
C LEU A 446 -2.96 26.82 12.65
N GLN A 447 -1.81 26.38 12.13
CA GLN A 447 -1.77 25.32 11.13
C GLN A 447 -2.35 24.00 11.68
N ILE A 448 -2.04 23.64 12.93
CA ILE A 448 -2.61 22.44 13.56
C ILE A 448 -4.13 22.54 13.60
N VAL A 449 -4.69 23.67 14.02
CA VAL A 449 -6.14 23.86 14.10
C VAL A 449 -6.80 23.70 12.72
N PHE A 450 -6.23 24.33 11.69
CA PHE A 450 -6.77 24.20 10.34
C PHE A 450 -6.66 22.77 9.79
N TYR A 451 -5.52 22.10 10.04
CA TYR A 451 -5.37 20.72 9.58
C TYR A 451 -6.27 19.74 10.35
N ILE A 452 -6.52 19.96 11.63
CA ILE A 452 -7.48 19.14 12.40
C ILE A 452 -8.89 19.33 11.84
N ASP A 453 -9.30 20.57 11.57
CA ASP A 453 -10.61 20.85 10.99
C ASP A 453 -10.72 20.25 9.57
N TYR A 454 -9.69 20.41 8.75
CA TYR A 454 -9.60 19.77 7.44
C TYR A 454 -9.70 18.25 7.52
N TYR A 455 -8.92 17.62 8.42
CA TYR A 455 -8.98 16.19 8.65
C TYR A 455 -10.36 15.72 9.06
N ASN A 456 -10.98 16.40 10.03
CA ASN A 456 -12.31 16.03 10.54
C ASN A 456 -13.41 16.11 9.48
N LYS A 457 -13.31 17.04 8.52
CA LYS A 457 -14.27 17.22 7.44
C LYS A 457 -14.06 16.25 6.26
N ASN A 458 -12.83 15.81 6.02
CA ASN A 458 -12.47 15.01 4.86
C ASN A 458 -12.02 13.58 5.19
N LYS A 459 -12.05 13.20 6.47
CA LYS A 459 -11.68 11.82 6.84
C LYS A 459 -12.72 10.85 6.35
N LEU A 460 -12.25 9.83 5.70
CA LEU A 460 -13.04 8.64 5.39
C LEU A 460 -12.84 7.65 6.54
N THR A 461 -13.85 7.49 7.37
CA THR A 461 -13.83 6.54 8.49
C THR A 461 -15.22 5.98 8.71
N TRP A 462 -15.28 4.71 9.05
CA TRP A 462 -16.49 4.06 9.55
C TRP A 462 -16.39 3.81 11.04
N GLU A 463 -17.53 3.82 11.71
CA GLU A 463 -17.57 3.34 13.08
C GLU A 463 -17.44 1.82 13.08
N SER A 464 -16.62 1.28 13.99
CA SER A 464 -16.39 -0.17 14.06
C SER A 464 -17.70 -0.96 14.31
N LYS A 465 -18.65 -0.36 15.05
CA LYS A 465 -19.99 -0.94 15.27
C LYS A 465 -20.84 -1.04 14.01
N GLU A 466 -20.73 -0.06 13.09
CA GLU A 466 -21.47 -0.08 11.83
C GLU A 466 -20.98 -1.20 10.91
N ILE A 467 -19.66 -1.47 10.95
CA ILE A 467 -19.07 -2.58 10.20
C ILE A 467 -19.57 -3.92 10.72
N ASP A 468 -19.54 -4.09 12.03
CA ASP A 468 -20.02 -5.31 12.66
C ASP A 468 -21.47 -5.60 12.29
N GLN A 469 -22.34 -4.59 12.27
CA GLN A 469 -23.76 -4.74 11.96
C GLN A 469 -24.07 -4.80 10.46
N ASN A 470 -23.46 -3.92 9.66
CA ASN A 470 -23.86 -3.74 8.26
C ASN A 470 -23.13 -4.68 7.30
N ILE A 471 -21.89 -5.08 7.61
CA ILE A 471 -21.08 -5.91 6.73
C ILE A 471 -21.13 -7.37 7.13
N TYR A 472 -20.92 -7.68 8.39
CA TYR A 472 -20.85 -9.05 8.89
C TYR A 472 -22.14 -9.51 9.57
N GLY A 473 -23.09 -8.62 9.87
CA GLY A 473 -24.30 -8.92 10.63
C GLY A 473 -24.05 -9.27 12.09
N GLN A 474 -22.78 -9.29 12.52
CA GLN A 474 -22.31 -9.60 13.88
C GLN A 474 -20.92 -9.03 14.09
N SER A 475 -20.44 -8.99 15.33
CA SER A 475 -19.08 -8.54 15.61
C SER A 475 -18.02 -9.38 14.87
N PHE A 476 -17.02 -8.72 14.29
CA PHE A 476 -15.91 -9.40 13.63
C PHE A 476 -15.29 -10.50 14.51
N ARG A 477 -15.19 -10.26 15.81
CA ARG A 477 -14.66 -11.21 16.79
C ARG A 477 -15.56 -12.43 17.05
N SER A 478 -16.84 -12.30 16.74
CA SER A 478 -17.83 -13.35 16.96
C SER A 478 -18.21 -14.10 15.68
N ILE A 479 -17.55 -13.80 14.55
CA ILE A 479 -17.78 -14.53 13.31
C ILE A 479 -17.33 -15.98 13.53
N PRO A 480 -18.24 -16.96 13.54
CA PRO A 480 -17.85 -18.34 13.72
C PRO A 480 -17.11 -18.82 12.49
N ARG A 481 -16.05 -19.58 12.73
CA ARG A 481 -15.44 -20.35 11.68
C ARG A 481 -16.38 -21.49 11.32
N VAL A 482 -16.90 -21.47 10.11
CA VAL A 482 -17.89 -22.48 9.66
C VAL A 482 -17.20 -23.75 9.21
N ILE A 483 -15.97 -23.62 8.68
CA ILE A 483 -15.19 -24.75 8.18
C ILE A 483 -13.89 -24.85 8.95
N GLU A 484 -13.69 -26.00 9.60
CA GLU A 484 -12.47 -26.38 10.27
C GLU A 484 -11.79 -27.52 9.49
N TYR A 485 -10.48 -27.50 9.43
CA TYR A 485 -9.68 -28.55 8.75
C TYR A 485 -9.15 -29.57 9.75
N PRO A 486 -8.94 -30.82 9.34
CA PRO A 486 -9.15 -31.37 8.01
C PRO A 486 -10.61 -31.73 7.71
N LEU A 487 -10.94 -31.80 6.42
CA LEU A 487 -12.26 -32.21 5.93
C LEU A 487 -12.21 -33.60 5.28
N THR A 488 -13.28 -34.36 5.42
CA THR A 488 -13.44 -35.67 4.75
C THR A 488 -14.12 -35.56 3.38
N TYR A 489 -14.56 -34.35 3.03
CA TYR A 489 -15.16 -34.06 1.71
C TYR A 489 -14.74 -32.66 1.21
N ARG A 490 -14.70 -32.50 -0.09
CA ARG A 490 -14.41 -31.22 -0.72
C ARG A 490 -15.68 -30.36 -0.71
N PRO A 491 -15.64 -29.14 -0.13
CA PRO A 491 -16.82 -28.30 -0.07
C PRO A 491 -17.16 -27.70 -1.45
N ALA A 492 -18.46 -27.49 -1.66
CA ALA A 492 -18.94 -26.68 -2.78
C ALA A 492 -18.51 -25.21 -2.63
N ARG A 493 -18.37 -24.53 -3.76
CA ARG A 493 -18.07 -23.09 -3.77
C ARG A 493 -19.36 -22.28 -3.79
N ILE A 494 -19.36 -21.24 -2.99
CA ILE A 494 -20.51 -20.32 -2.92
C ILE A 494 -20.33 -19.27 -4.01
N LEU A 495 -21.24 -19.27 -4.98
CA LEU A 495 -21.35 -18.20 -5.95
C LEU A 495 -22.32 -17.16 -5.40
N LEU A 496 -21.81 -16.04 -4.91
CA LEU A 496 -22.64 -14.90 -4.52
C LEU A 496 -23.06 -14.16 -5.78
N THR A 497 -24.37 -14.10 -6.03
CA THR A 497 -24.90 -13.23 -7.07
C THR A 497 -24.67 -11.77 -6.67
N PRO A 498 -24.09 -10.95 -7.56
CA PRO A 498 -23.93 -9.53 -7.26
C PRO A 498 -25.32 -8.90 -7.05
N PRO A 499 -25.49 -8.01 -6.05
CA PRO A 499 -26.70 -7.24 -5.91
C PRO A 499 -26.88 -6.26 -7.08
N PRO A 500 -28.09 -5.72 -7.28
CA PRO A 500 -28.35 -4.67 -8.28
C PRO A 500 -27.36 -3.51 -8.13
N PHE A 501 -27.02 -2.88 -9.24
CA PHE A 501 -25.94 -1.90 -9.37
C PHE A 501 -25.99 -0.73 -8.37
N ASP A 502 -27.19 -0.36 -7.89
CA ASP A 502 -27.44 0.75 -6.95
C ASP A 502 -27.00 0.44 -5.50
N GLU A 503 -26.87 -0.85 -5.16
CA GLU A 503 -26.36 -1.30 -3.86
C GLU A 503 -24.86 -1.69 -3.89
N TRP A 504 -24.22 -1.59 -5.05
CA TRP A 504 -22.89 -2.12 -5.35
C TRP A 504 -21.77 -1.52 -4.47
N GLN A 505 -21.86 -0.25 -4.14
CA GLN A 505 -20.77 0.45 -3.44
C GLN A 505 -20.56 0.03 -1.99
N TYR A 506 -21.54 -0.61 -1.35
CA TYR A 506 -21.51 -0.83 0.10
C TYR A 506 -21.58 -2.28 0.57
N ARG A 507 -21.96 -3.24 -0.27
CA ARG A 507 -22.27 -4.60 0.20
C ARG A 507 -21.56 -5.75 -0.51
N THR A 508 -21.17 -5.62 -1.77
CA THR A 508 -20.66 -6.76 -2.55
C THR A 508 -19.24 -7.14 -2.21
N ASP A 509 -18.34 -6.16 -2.18
CA ASP A 509 -16.92 -6.42 -1.99
C ASP A 509 -16.64 -7.06 -0.63
N TYR A 510 -17.41 -6.68 0.37
CA TYR A 510 -17.26 -7.19 1.75
C TYR A 510 -17.86 -8.58 1.96
N ARG A 511 -18.92 -8.95 1.25
CA ARG A 511 -19.52 -10.29 1.32
C ARG A 511 -18.56 -11.36 0.80
N TYR A 512 -17.79 -11.06 -0.25
CA TYR A 512 -16.81 -11.99 -0.80
C TYR A 512 -15.65 -12.22 0.17
N ASN A 513 -15.27 -11.21 0.92
CA ASN A 513 -14.16 -11.30 1.85
C ASN A 513 -14.47 -11.98 3.18
N LYS A 514 -15.77 -12.20 3.49
CA LYS A 514 -16.12 -13.02 4.65
C LYS A 514 -15.54 -14.44 4.58
N PHE A 515 -15.31 -14.96 3.38
CA PHE A 515 -14.75 -16.29 3.18
C PHE A 515 -13.37 -16.47 3.83
N TRP A 516 -12.58 -15.40 3.92
CA TRP A 516 -11.33 -15.40 4.68
C TRP A 516 -11.55 -15.68 6.17
N LEU A 517 -12.66 -15.22 6.71
CA LEU A 517 -12.99 -15.28 8.12
C LEU A 517 -13.70 -16.57 8.48
N THR A 518 -14.67 -16.98 7.67
CA THR A 518 -15.51 -18.15 7.93
C THR A 518 -14.87 -19.46 7.51
N GLY A 519 -13.85 -19.41 6.67
CA GLY A 519 -13.26 -20.60 6.07
C GLY A 519 -14.09 -21.22 4.94
N GLU A 520 -15.27 -20.64 4.59
CA GLU A 520 -16.09 -21.08 3.46
C GLU A 520 -15.35 -20.86 2.13
N PHE A 521 -15.75 -21.58 1.09
CA PHE A 521 -15.14 -21.53 -0.23
C PHE A 521 -15.95 -20.63 -1.15
N GLY A 522 -15.37 -19.51 -1.56
CA GLY A 522 -15.96 -18.57 -2.51
C GLY A 522 -15.53 -18.85 -3.96
N ALA A 523 -16.46 -18.65 -4.90
CA ALA A 523 -16.13 -18.66 -6.33
C ALA A 523 -15.56 -17.32 -6.79
N LEU A 524 -15.88 -16.24 -6.10
CA LEU A 524 -15.42 -14.88 -6.36
C LEU A 524 -14.69 -14.31 -5.15
N GLY A 525 -14.00 -13.21 -5.33
CA GLY A 525 -13.32 -12.48 -4.27
C GLY A 525 -13.09 -11.03 -4.71
N TYR A 526 -12.70 -10.18 -3.79
CA TYR A 526 -12.26 -8.82 -4.10
C TYR A 526 -10.74 -8.77 -4.05
N HIS A 527 -10.10 -8.73 -5.20
CA HIS A 527 -8.66 -8.53 -5.32
C HIS A 527 -8.23 -8.16 -6.74
N ASN A 528 -7.01 -7.64 -6.87
CA ASN A 528 -6.38 -7.34 -8.15
C ASN A 528 -5.81 -8.56 -8.90
N VAL A 529 -6.23 -9.77 -8.55
CA VAL A 529 -5.91 -11.02 -9.27
C VAL A 529 -6.47 -11.04 -10.69
N LYS A 530 -7.30 -10.08 -11.03
CA LYS A 530 -7.83 -9.87 -12.40
C LYS A 530 -6.76 -9.93 -13.49
N ASP A 531 -5.52 -9.87 -13.11
CA ASP A 531 -4.37 -9.92 -14.03
C ASP A 531 -3.86 -11.35 -14.30
N ASN A 532 -4.35 -12.38 -13.60
CA ASN A 532 -4.04 -13.77 -13.93
C ASN A 532 -4.86 -14.24 -15.15
N VAL A 533 -4.20 -14.79 -16.17
CA VAL A 533 -4.84 -15.27 -17.40
C VAL A 533 -5.89 -16.33 -17.10
N ALA A 534 -5.58 -17.29 -16.23
CA ALA A 534 -6.51 -18.36 -15.83
C ALA A 534 -7.76 -17.80 -15.14
N TYR A 535 -7.60 -16.82 -14.25
CA TYR A 535 -8.72 -16.17 -13.59
C TYR A 535 -9.58 -15.35 -14.55
N ARG A 536 -8.97 -14.59 -15.48
CA ARG A 536 -9.72 -13.83 -16.50
C ARG A 536 -10.53 -14.73 -17.42
N SER A 537 -9.97 -15.86 -17.83
CA SER A 537 -10.70 -16.85 -18.62
C SER A 537 -11.91 -17.35 -17.86
N LEU A 538 -11.75 -17.68 -16.59
CA LEU A 538 -12.81 -18.16 -15.72
C LEU A 538 -13.86 -17.05 -15.43
N GLU A 539 -13.44 -15.83 -15.11
CA GLU A 539 -14.32 -14.69 -14.88
C GLU A 539 -15.14 -14.34 -16.13
N ALA A 540 -14.51 -14.33 -17.31
CA ALA A 540 -15.19 -14.07 -18.57
C ALA A 540 -16.29 -15.12 -18.87
N ARG A 541 -16.07 -16.37 -18.49
CA ARG A 541 -17.06 -17.45 -18.63
C ARG A 541 -18.18 -17.31 -17.58
N LEU A 542 -17.86 -16.95 -16.33
CA LEU A 542 -18.85 -16.69 -15.28
C LEU A 542 -19.74 -15.47 -15.58
N GLN A 543 -19.16 -14.40 -16.14
CA GLN A 543 -19.92 -13.17 -16.48
C GLN A 543 -20.88 -13.35 -17.66
N LYS A 544 -20.62 -14.32 -18.53
CA LYS A 544 -21.51 -14.59 -19.67
C LYS A 544 -22.89 -15.16 -19.28
N ASN A 545 -23.21 -15.30 -18.00
CA ASN A 545 -24.48 -15.77 -17.40
C ASN A 545 -25.09 -17.01 -18.08
N SER A 546 -24.42 -17.56 -19.06
CA SER A 546 -24.93 -18.56 -20.01
C SER A 546 -24.08 -19.81 -20.09
N ASP A 547 -23.00 -19.91 -19.28
CA ASP A 547 -22.27 -21.17 -19.20
C ASP A 547 -22.75 -21.96 -17.95
N PRO A 548 -23.88 -22.69 -18.09
CA PRO A 548 -24.44 -23.47 -16.98
C PRO A 548 -23.48 -24.57 -16.51
N VAL A 549 -22.57 -24.95 -17.38
CA VAL A 549 -21.53 -25.95 -17.19
C VAL A 549 -20.56 -25.50 -16.12
N ILE A 550 -19.99 -24.32 -16.29
CA ILE A 550 -19.03 -23.77 -15.34
C ILE A 550 -19.72 -23.49 -14.02
N ASN A 551 -20.89 -22.87 -14.02
CA ASN A 551 -21.66 -22.64 -12.80
C ASN A 551 -21.92 -23.94 -12.03
N TYR A 552 -22.24 -25.01 -12.73
CA TYR A 552 -22.43 -26.33 -12.10
C TYR A 552 -21.16 -26.88 -11.51
N LEU A 553 -20.05 -26.91 -12.28
CA LEU A 553 -18.74 -27.37 -11.81
C LEU A 553 -18.27 -26.63 -10.56
N LEU A 554 -18.52 -25.34 -10.52
CA LEU A 554 -18.05 -24.45 -9.49
C LEU A 554 -18.84 -24.55 -8.20
N THR A 555 -20.13 -24.84 -8.29
CA THR A 555 -21.04 -24.88 -7.13
C THR A 555 -21.16 -26.26 -6.48
N GLN A 556 -20.80 -27.34 -7.18
CA GLN A 556 -21.07 -28.69 -6.69
C GLN A 556 -19.93 -29.35 -5.88
N GLY A 557 -18.74 -28.76 -5.81
CA GLY A 557 -17.59 -29.35 -5.11
C GLY A 557 -17.11 -30.67 -5.73
N LEU A 558 -17.44 -30.91 -6.99
CA LEU A 558 -17.25 -32.20 -7.64
C LEU A 558 -15.81 -32.42 -8.12
N ILE A 559 -15.39 -33.65 -8.00
CA ILE A 559 -14.31 -34.22 -8.81
C ILE A 559 -14.95 -34.91 -9.98
N ILE A 560 -14.64 -34.44 -11.20
CA ILE A 560 -15.14 -35.05 -12.42
C ILE A 560 -14.08 -35.97 -12.99
N THR A 561 -14.48 -37.17 -13.35
CA THR A 561 -13.65 -38.16 -14.03
C THR A 561 -13.98 -38.21 -15.51
N MET A 562 -12.99 -38.05 -16.38
CA MET A 562 -13.15 -37.98 -17.84
C MET A 562 -12.14 -38.88 -18.54
N THR A 563 -12.46 -39.26 -19.78
CA THR A 563 -11.58 -40.10 -20.60
C THR A 563 -10.65 -39.30 -21.51
N ASP A 564 -11.05 -38.08 -21.93
CA ASP A 564 -10.28 -37.22 -22.84
C ASP A 564 -10.48 -35.73 -22.54
N ASP A 565 -9.44 -34.92 -22.76
CA ASP A 565 -9.44 -33.47 -22.57
C ASP A 565 -10.36 -32.74 -23.56
N ALA A 566 -10.56 -33.30 -24.75
CA ALA A 566 -11.30 -32.65 -25.86
C ALA A 566 -12.83 -32.59 -25.63
N ASP A 567 -13.34 -33.45 -24.75
CA ASP A 567 -14.79 -33.63 -24.57
C ASP A 567 -15.37 -32.98 -23.29
N VAL A 568 -14.58 -32.16 -22.57
CA VAL A 568 -15.02 -31.55 -21.29
C VAL A 568 -16.34 -30.80 -21.46
N GLU A 569 -16.46 -29.96 -22.48
CA GLU A 569 -17.66 -29.18 -22.72
C GLU A 569 -18.84 -30.05 -23.15
N ALA A 570 -18.61 -31.04 -24.02
CA ALA A 570 -19.64 -31.97 -24.46
C ALA A 570 -20.14 -32.85 -23.32
N LEU A 571 -19.20 -33.33 -22.49
CA LEU A 571 -19.50 -34.16 -21.31
C LEU A 571 -20.34 -33.41 -20.29
N ILE A 572 -19.97 -32.18 -19.99
CA ILE A 572 -20.67 -31.36 -19.02
C ILE A 572 -22.04 -30.93 -19.57
N ASN A 573 -22.16 -30.63 -20.85
CA ASN A 573 -23.45 -30.39 -21.51
C ASN A 573 -24.35 -31.63 -21.46
N ASN A 574 -23.82 -32.82 -21.67
CA ASN A 574 -24.56 -34.07 -21.50
C ASN A 574 -25.02 -34.30 -20.07
N CYS A 575 -24.19 -33.97 -19.09
CA CYS A 575 -24.56 -34.01 -17.66
C CYS A 575 -25.73 -33.09 -17.34
N LEU A 576 -25.78 -31.91 -17.88
CA LEU A 576 -26.82 -30.92 -17.64
C LEU A 576 -28.14 -31.34 -18.28
N VAL A 577 -28.08 -31.97 -19.45
CA VAL A 577 -29.29 -32.50 -20.15
C VAL A 577 -29.87 -33.72 -19.42
N ASN A 578 -29.06 -34.53 -18.75
CA ASN A 578 -29.47 -35.77 -18.09
C ASN A 578 -29.72 -35.62 -16.58
N ASN A 579 -30.23 -34.49 -16.13
CA ASN A 579 -30.59 -34.25 -14.72
C ASN A 579 -29.44 -34.47 -13.72
N PHE A 580 -28.27 -34.01 -14.07
CA PHE A 580 -27.11 -33.90 -13.17
C PHE A 580 -26.47 -35.20 -12.67
N ASN A 581 -26.70 -36.32 -13.34
CA ASN A 581 -25.99 -37.56 -13.01
C ASN A 581 -24.65 -37.63 -13.77
N CYS A 582 -23.64 -36.86 -13.23
CA CYS A 582 -22.34 -36.68 -13.85
C CYS A 582 -21.27 -37.64 -13.34
N GLN A 583 -21.62 -38.76 -12.77
CA GLN A 583 -20.66 -39.82 -12.49
C GLN A 583 -20.25 -40.48 -13.84
N THR A 584 -19.14 -40.03 -14.37
CA THR A 584 -18.87 -40.19 -15.81
C THR A 584 -17.86 -41.27 -16.10
N VAL A 585 -17.24 -41.83 -15.09
CA VAL A 585 -16.43 -43.06 -15.24
C VAL A 585 -17.01 -44.12 -14.31
N GLU A 586 -17.87 -44.95 -14.86
CA GLU A 586 -18.53 -46.06 -14.12
C GLU A 586 -17.53 -46.99 -13.41
N ASP A 587 -16.26 -46.99 -13.83
CA ASP A 587 -15.20 -47.86 -13.37
C ASP A 587 -14.18 -47.18 -12.44
N ALA A 588 -14.38 -45.97 -11.99
CA ALA A 588 -13.50 -45.27 -11.07
C ALA A 588 -14.19 -44.95 -9.74
N GLU A 589 -13.65 -45.52 -8.65
CA GLU A 589 -14.04 -45.22 -7.28
C GLU A 589 -13.03 -44.21 -6.70
N ILE A 590 -13.49 -43.03 -6.31
CA ILE A 590 -12.65 -41.99 -5.67
C ILE A 590 -13.27 -41.70 -4.31
N GLN A 591 -12.49 -41.94 -3.26
CA GLN A 591 -12.86 -41.63 -1.89
C GLN A 591 -11.90 -40.58 -1.33
N GLN A 592 -12.42 -39.41 -0.97
CA GLN A 592 -11.62 -38.43 -0.26
C GLN A 592 -11.38 -38.91 1.17
N ILE A 593 -10.11 -38.94 1.57
CA ILE A 593 -9.69 -39.33 2.92
C ILE A 593 -9.52 -38.06 3.76
N GLU A 594 -8.81 -37.08 3.20
CA GLU A 594 -8.48 -35.84 3.89
C GLU A 594 -8.40 -34.68 2.90
N PHE A 595 -8.90 -33.54 3.32
CA PHE A 595 -8.77 -32.28 2.63
C PHE A 595 -8.32 -31.21 3.61
N ASN A 596 -7.12 -30.72 3.41
CA ASN A 596 -6.56 -29.57 4.09
C ASN A 596 -6.41 -28.42 3.09
N ARG A 597 -6.03 -27.24 3.58
CA ARG A 597 -5.82 -26.04 2.74
C ARG A 597 -4.78 -26.25 1.65
N GLU A 598 -3.71 -26.94 1.97
CA GLU A 598 -2.53 -27.14 1.14
C GLU A 598 -2.29 -28.61 0.79
N THR A 599 -3.11 -29.53 1.30
CA THR A 599 -2.96 -30.96 1.08
C THR A 599 -4.29 -31.63 0.87
N GLU A 600 -4.32 -32.59 -0.04
CA GLU A 600 -5.48 -33.43 -0.31
C GLU A 600 -5.05 -34.87 -0.41
N LEU A 601 -5.83 -35.75 0.18
CA LEU A 601 -5.58 -37.19 0.17
C LEU A 601 -6.83 -37.93 -0.32
N TYR A 602 -6.67 -38.79 -1.34
CA TYR A 602 -7.73 -39.59 -1.92
C TYR A 602 -7.28 -41.04 -2.04
N SER A 603 -8.20 -41.97 -1.82
CA SER A 603 -8.08 -43.37 -2.27
C SER A 603 -8.75 -43.46 -3.64
N ILE A 604 -8.03 -43.94 -4.61
CA ILE A 604 -8.47 -44.04 -6.01
C ILE A 604 -8.32 -45.50 -6.46
N LYS A 605 -9.42 -46.05 -7.04
CA LYS A 605 -9.43 -47.35 -7.67
C LYS A 605 -10.05 -47.21 -9.05
N SER A 606 -9.32 -47.61 -10.10
CA SER A 606 -9.82 -47.51 -11.46
C SER A 606 -9.34 -48.64 -12.36
N ASN A 607 -10.24 -49.14 -13.20
CA ASN A 607 -9.96 -50.14 -14.19
C ASN A 607 -9.39 -49.59 -15.52
N ARG A 608 -9.38 -48.24 -15.68
CA ARG A 608 -8.84 -47.54 -16.86
C ARG A 608 -8.17 -46.22 -16.46
N ASP A 609 -7.40 -45.67 -17.40
CA ASP A 609 -6.85 -44.33 -17.25
C ASP A 609 -7.96 -43.31 -17.32
N PHE A 610 -7.86 -42.24 -16.53
CA PHE A 610 -8.86 -41.18 -16.52
C PHE A 610 -8.27 -39.82 -16.14
N ILE A 611 -9.02 -38.75 -16.35
CA ILE A 611 -8.67 -37.41 -15.93
C ILE A 611 -9.53 -37.04 -14.72
N MET A 612 -8.88 -36.62 -13.65
CA MET A 612 -9.51 -36.09 -12.45
C MET A 612 -9.50 -34.55 -12.55
N LEU A 613 -10.66 -33.92 -12.72
CA LEU A 613 -10.82 -32.47 -12.74
C LEU A 613 -11.29 -31.99 -11.35
N GLN A 614 -10.66 -30.96 -10.85
CA GLN A 614 -11.00 -30.34 -9.56
C GLN A 614 -11.58 -28.95 -9.75
N ASN A 615 -12.49 -28.55 -8.86
CA ASN A 615 -13.09 -27.20 -8.83
C ASN A 615 -12.16 -26.17 -8.19
N GLU A 616 -10.89 -26.18 -8.59
CA GLU A 616 -9.87 -25.24 -8.16
C GLU A 616 -9.10 -24.68 -9.34
N MET A 617 -8.60 -23.47 -9.17
CA MET A 617 -7.78 -22.82 -10.18
C MET A 617 -6.46 -23.58 -10.35
N TYR A 618 -6.06 -23.75 -11.60
CA TYR A 618 -4.75 -24.29 -11.91
C TYR A 618 -3.65 -23.37 -11.40
N SER A 619 -2.64 -23.94 -10.76
CA SER A 619 -1.42 -23.26 -10.40
C SER A 619 -0.25 -24.24 -10.36
N PRO A 620 0.95 -23.85 -10.79
CA PRO A 620 2.15 -24.67 -10.73
C PRO A 620 2.63 -24.98 -9.30
N VAL A 621 2.05 -24.36 -8.27
CA VAL A 621 2.37 -24.67 -6.87
C VAL A 621 1.93 -26.07 -6.46
N TRP A 622 0.96 -26.66 -7.18
CA TRP A 622 0.41 -27.96 -6.87
C TRP A 622 1.19 -29.09 -7.56
N SER A 623 1.58 -30.07 -6.77
CA SER A 623 2.15 -31.33 -7.21
C SER A 623 1.46 -32.49 -6.52
N ALA A 624 1.43 -33.67 -7.15
CA ALA A 624 0.86 -34.86 -6.53
C ALA A 624 1.78 -36.07 -6.64
N ARG A 625 1.50 -37.06 -5.79
CA ARG A 625 2.09 -38.37 -5.85
C ARG A 625 0.98 -39.42 -5.90
N LEU A 626 1.18 -40.41 -6.75
CA LEU A 626 0.39 -41.64 -6.75
C LEU A 626 1.21 -42.72 -6.11
N CYS A 627 0.72 -43.28 -5.02
CA CYS A 627 1.40 -44.35 -4.28
C CYS A 627 0.64 -45.64 -4.39
N GLU A 628 1.31 -46.70 -4.79
CA GLU A 628 0.82 -48.08 -4.78
C GLU A 628 1.82 -48.92 -3.99
N ASN A 629 1.37 -49.59 -2.91
CA ASN A 629 2.22 -50.48 -2.08
C ASN A 629 3.57 -49.85 -1.66
N GLU A 630 3.57 -48.58 -1.21
CA GLU A 630 4.74 -47.78 -0.79
C GLU A 630 5.61 -47.23 -1.95
N GLU A 631 5.40 -47.65 -3.18
CA GLU A 631 6.05 -47.04 -4.34
C GLU A 631 5.24 -45.81 -4.81
N CYS A 632 5.87 -44.66 -4.86
CA CYS A 632 5.22 -43.40 -5.21
C CYS A 632 5.80 -42.79 -6.51
N VAL A 633 4.93 -42.45 -7.42
CA VAL A 633 5.27 -41.74 -8.66
C VAL A 633 4.74 -40.28 -8.60
N SER A 634 5.58 -39.32 -8.90
CA SER A 634 5.17 -37.90 -8.97
C SER A 634 4.42 -37.62 -10.27
N ILE A 635 3.31 -36.90 -10.17
CA ILE A 635 2.53 -36.41 -11.30
C ILE A 635 2.34 -34.89 -11.17
N SER A 636 2.20 -34.23 -12.33
CA SER A 636 1.98 -32.78 -12.41
C SER A 636 0.54 -32.49 -12.78
N SER A 637 0.00 -31.41 -12.20
CA SER A 637 -1.28 -30.85 -12.64
C SER A 637 -1.12 -30.12 -13.96
N TYR A 638 -2.24 -29.96 -14.68
CA TYR A 638 -2.31 -29.15 -15.89
C TYR A 638 -3.67 -28.45 -15.98
N PRO A 639 -3.77 -27.33 -16.75
CA PRO A 639 -5.01 -26.61 -16.87
C PRO A 639 -5.98 -27.27 -17.84
N ILE A 640 -7.25 -27.34 -17.46
CA ILE A 640 -8.39 -27.60 -18.36
C ILE A 640 -9.21 -26.32 -18.44
N LEU A 641 -9.77 -26.03 -19.61
CA LEU A 641 -10.49 -24.78 -19.89
C LEU A 641 -9.62 -23.53 -19.58
N ASP A 642 -8.31 -23.66 -19.73
CA ASP A 642 -7.29 -22.65 -19.41
C ASP A 642 -7.29 -22.18 -17.96
N SER A 643 -8.07 -22.81 -17.08
CA SER A 643 -8.32 -22.28 -15.74
C SER A 643 -8.35 -23.30 -14.62
N LEU A 644 -8.93 -24.47 -14.85
CA LEU A 644 -9.19 -25.46 -13.79
C LEU A 644 -8.09 -26.49 -13.70
N ARG A 645 -7.82 -26.95 -12.47
CA ARG A 645 -6.77 -27.94 -12.16
C ARG A 645 -7.22 -29.35 -12.49
N ALA A 646 -6.42 -30.06 -13.28
CA ALA A 646 -6.65 -31.45 -13.64
C ALA A 646 -5.41 -32.34 -13.44
N TRP A 647 -5.63 -33.65 -13.32
CA TRP A 647 -4.63 -34.67 -13.12
C TRP A 647 -4.89 -35.88 -14.02
N LYS A 648 -3.85 -36.41 -14.65
CA LYS A 648 -3.93 -37.70 -15.37
C LYS A 648 -3.68 -38.83 -14.39
N ILE A 649 -4.67 -39.68 -14.18
CA ILE A 649 -4.62 -40.80 -13.26
C ILE A 649 -4.59 -42.10 -14.08
N PRO A 650 -3.53 -42.94 -13.95
CA PRO A 650 -3.45 -44.19 -14.65
C PRO A 650 -4.40 -45.24 -14.01
N LYS A 651 -4.66 -46.28 -14.74
CA LYS A 651 -5.35 -47.48 -14.25
C LYS A 651 -4.59 -48.08 -13.06
N GLY A 652 -5.30 -48.40 -11.99
CA GLY A 652 -4.73 -49.01 -10.77
C GLY A 652 -5.47 -48.69 -9.51
N ASN A 653 -4.86 -49.07 -8.37
CA ASN A 653 -5.32 -48.72 -7.04
C ASN A 653 -4.26 -47.85 -6.38
N PHE A 654 -4.58 -46.61 -6.15
CA PHE A 654 -3.61 -45.61 -5.67
C PHE A 654 -4.11 -44.87 -4.45
N GLU A 655 -3.17 -44.52 -3.59
CA GLU A 655 -3.30 -43.38 -2.73
C GLU A 655 -2.79 -42.14 -3.49
N PHE A 656 -3.67 -41.19 -3.76
CA PHE A 656 -3.34 -39.94 -4.40
C PHE A 656 -3.17 -38.87 -3.32
N LYS A 657 -1.99 -38.30 -3.24
CA LYS A 657 -1.69 -37.19 -2.34
C LYS A 657 -1.24 -36.00 -3.15
N SER A 658 -2.02 -34.91 -3.13
CA SER A 658 -1.61 -33.62 -3.69
C SER A 658 -1.22 -32.64 -2.58
N GLU A 659 -0.27 -31.76 -2.91
CA GLU A 659 0.29 -30.81 -1.98
C GLU A 659 0.63 -29.49 -2.73
N ALA A 660 0.15 -28.37 -2.18
CA ALA A 660 0.59 -27.05 -2.60
C ALA A 660 1.92 -26.69 -1.90
N LYS A 661 2.91 -26.29 -2.68
CA LYS A 661 4.23 -25.90 -2.15
C LYS A 661 4.55 -24.47 -2.55
N THR A 662 5.07 -23.72 -1.61
CA THR A 662 5.60 -22.38 -1.90
C THR A 662 6.71 -22.49 -2.93
N LEU A 663 6.50 -21.85 -4.09
CA LEU A 663 7.49 -21.86 -5.16
C LEU A 663 8.78 -21.19 -4.72
N TYR A 664 9.89 -21.79 -5.09
CA TYR A 664 11.23 -21.26 -4.84
C TYR A 664 11.48 -20.90 -3.35
N ASN A 665 10.91 -21.65 -2.43
CA ASN A 665 11.00 -21.32 -0.99
C ASN A 665 12.44 -21.25 -0.48
N PHE A 666 13.29 -22.21 -0.87
CA PHE A 666 14.69 -22.20 -0.50
C PHE A 666 15.42 -21.00 -1.10
N GLU A 667 15.25 -20.72 -2.40
CA GLU A 667 15.89 -19.64 -3.14
C GLU A 667 15.47 -18.27 -2.59
N ARG A 668 14.18 -18.11 -2.27
CA ARG A 668 13.62 -16.87 -1.67
C ARG A 668 14.34 -16.54 -0.35
N TRP A 669 14.41 -17.49 0.56
CA TRP A 669 15.05 -17.31 1.87
C TRP A 669 16.57 -17.23 1.78
N PHE A 670 17.19 -17.99 0.89
CA PHE A 670 18.64 -17.88 0.65
C PHE A 670 19.01 -16.46 0.20
N ILE A 671 18.32 -15.91 -0.77
CA ILE A 671 18.56 -14.55 -1.27
C ILE A 671 18.30 -13.50 -0.16
N PHE A 672 17.24 -13.67 0.64
CA PHE A 672 16.97 -12.81 1.79
C PHE A 672 18.14 -12.78 2.78
N TRP A 673 18.65 -13.93 3.16
CA TRP A 673 19.76 -14.02 4.11
C TRP A 673 21.07 -13.48 3.51
N VAL A 674 21.33 -13.70 2.23
CA VAL A 674 22.48 -13.09 1.54
C VAL A 674 22.36 -11.57 1.54
N GLY A 675 21.20 -11.01 1.26
CA GLY A 675 20.96 -9.56 1.34
C GLY A 675 21.17 -8.99 2.74
N SER A 676 20.68 -9.69 3.75
CA SER A 676 20.87 -9.33 5.16
C SER A 676 22.36 -9.36 5.55
N ALA A 677 23.07 -10.42 5.16
CA ALA A 677 24.52 -10.57 5.40
C ALA A 677 25.33 -9.49 4.66
N LEU A 678 24.98 -9.18 3.41
CA LEU A 678 25.62 -8.12 2.64
C LEU A 678 25.52 -6.77 3.36
N SER A 679 24.35 -6.44 3.88
CA SER A 679 24.12 -5.22 4.66
C SER A 679 25.01 -5.14 5.90
N LEU A 680 25.06 -6.20 6.69
CA LEU A 680 25.83 -6.25 7.94
C LEU A 680 27.33 -6.28 7.70
N ILE A 681 27.83 -7.13 6.82
CA ILE A 681 29.26 -7.27 6.50
C ILE A 681 29.80 -5.98 5.90
N SER A 682 29.07 -5.39 4.94
CA SER A 682 29.46 -4.11 4.35
C SER A 682 29.57 -3.00 5.39
N THR A 683 28.66 -2.99 6.36
CA THR A 683 28.68 -2.05 7.49
C THR A 683 29.98 -2.18 8.29
N LEU A 684 30.37 -3.42 8.64
CA LEU A 684 31.58 -3.68 9.41
C LEU A 684 32.85 -3.27 8.64
N ILE A 685 32.95 -3.64 7.37
CA ILE A 685 34.12 -3.34 6.52
C ILE A 685 34.27 -1.84 6.32
N LEU A 686 33.20 -1.15 5.91
CA LEU A 686 33.24 0.27 5.60
C LEU A 686 33.52 1.14 6.84
N ASN A 687 32.99 0.75 8.01
CA ASN A 687 33.29 1.48 9.25
C ASN A 687 34.72 1.27 9.74
N LYS A 688 35.28 0.05 9.63
CA LYS A 688 36.71 -0.21 9.93
C LYS A 688 37.64 0.61 9.06
N LYS A 689 37.29 0.81 7.77
CA LYS A 689 38.06 1.64 6.84
C LYS A 689 38.00 3.13 7.21
N LEU A 690 36.86 3.62 7.67
CA LEU A 690 36.72 5.01 8.12
C LEU A 690 37.49 5.30 9.40
N SER A 691 37.45 4.39 10.39
CA SER A 691 38.22 4.54 11.64
C SER A 691 39.72 4.49 11.48
N ARG A 692 40.26 3.96 10.37
CA ARG A 692 41.66 3.95 10.06
C ARG A 692 42.14 5.22 9.34
N ASN A 693 41.20 5.96 8.73
CA ASN A 693 41.50 7.18 7.96
C ASN A 693 41.14 8.47 8.74
N SER A 694 40.56 8.35 9.93
CA SER A 694 40.35 9.41 10.93
C SER A 694 41.48 9.43 11.96
#